data_07fc0d89afdf417d131f6963c98110bc
#
_entry.id   07fc0d89afdf417d131f6963c98110bc
#
_cell.length_a   1.000
_cell.length_b   1.000
_cell.length_c   1.000
_cell.angle_alpha   90.00
_cell.angle_beta   90.00
_cell.angle_gamma   90.00
#
_symmetry.space_group_name_H-M   'P 1'
#
loop_
_entity.id
_entity.type
_entity.pdbx_description
1 polymer ?
#
loop_
_entity_poly.entity_id
_entity_poly.type
_entity_poly.pdbx_seq_one_letter_code
_entity_poly.pdbx_strand_id
1 'polypeptide(L)'
;MGKTIAQKIIASHLVSGDMPPGSEVALRIDQTLTQDATGTMAYLEFETMGIPRVKTEMSIAYVDHNTLQCGFENSDDHRYLQTVTAKHGVYFSRPGNGICHQVHLERFGKPGKTLIGSDSHTPTGGGIGMLAFGAGGLDVAVAMGGGAYYITMPKMYKVNLTGRLRPYVTAKDVSLELLRILSVKGGVGAIIEWGGEGIATLSVPERGTITNMGTELGATTSIFPSDEVTRKFLAAQGREEDYVPLSSDPDAEYDKIIDIDLGTLKPMIACPHSPDNVVAVETLKDVKVDQVCIGSCTNSSLYDMLKVAAMLKGKTIHPSVSLSVSPGSRQVLTMLSDCGALSDILASGARVLECACGPCIGMGFSPNSGGVSLRTFNRNFLGRSGTRDGQVYLVSPETAVASALTGYITDPTTIDQPLHVTMPEKFLVNDSAVLPPLPADKAADAEVLRGPNIKEFPKSKPFADSLTAKLVLKVGDNITTDHIMPAGAKILPYRSNIPYLSKFCFEVCDPTFAERAKAAGDGIVVGGSNYGQGSSREHAALVPMYLGIRCVIAKSFARIHVANLINAGILPVTFENPEDYDKLNQDAVLTISDIASGMEQGRLAVTADDGFKFYVNCALTERQRAILMAGGLLNYTKEGGQ
;
A
#
# COMPACT_ATOMS: atom_id res chain seq x y z
N MET A 1 7.92 26.54 19.92
CA MET A 1 7.26 26.20 18.66
C MET A 1 6.42 24.99 18.91
N GLY A 2 5.12 25.12 18.74
CA GLY A 2 4.16 24.03 18.94
C GLY A 2 4.34 22.92 17.88
N LYS A 3 3.91 21.72 18.22
CA LYS A 3 4.01 20.54 17.34
C LYS A 3 2.65 20.18 16.76
N THR A 4 2.64 19.77 15.50
CA THR A 4 1.49 19.12 14.87
C THR A 4 1.27 17.73 15.46
N ILE A 5 0.11 17.10 15.20
CA ILE A 5 -0.17 15.72 15.65
C ILE A 5 0.90 14.76 15.13
N ALA A 6 1.20 14.83 13.83
CA ALA A 6 2.19 13.96 13.21
C ALA A 6 3.58 14.16 13.84
N GLN A 7 4.00 15.40 14.09
CA GLN A 7 5.28 15.69 14.74
C GLN A 7 5.34 15.17 16.18
N LYS A 8 4.23 15.20 16.94
CA LYS A 8 4.18 14.60 18.30
C LYS A 8 4.40 13.09 18.24
N ILE A 9 3.73 12.41 17.33
CA ILE A 9 3.87 10.96 17.18
C ILE A 9 5.28 10.61 16.68
N ILE A 10 5.81 11.31 15.67
CA ILE A 10 7.18 11.12 15.17
C ILE A 10 8.17 11.29 16.32
N ALA A 11 8.08 12.38 17.09
CA ALA A 11 9.00 12.64 18.19
C ALA A 11 8.99 11.57 19.28
N SER A 12 7.82 10.96 19.56
CA SER A 12 7.70 9.89 20.58
C SER A 12 8.17 8.51 20.07
N HIS A 13 8.34 8.35 18.75
CA HIS A 13 8.79 7.11 18.11
C HIS A 13 10.15 7.25 17.42
N LEU A 14 10.82 8.39 17.58
CA LEU A 14 12.09 8.67 16.92
C LEU A 14 13.18 7.76 17.51
N VAL A 15 13.83 6.99 16.64
CA VAL A 15 15.01 6.16 16.97
C VAL A 15 16.29 6.94 16.68
N SER A 16 16.33 7.61 15.52
CA SER A 16 17.46 8.47 15.11
C SER A 16 17.04 9.49 14.06
N GLY A 17 17.88 10.49 13.84
CA GLY A 17 17.67 11.58 12.89
C GLY A 17 17.07 12.83 13.51
N ASP A 18 16.99 13.88 12.73
CA ASP A 18 16.47 15.20 13.09
C ASP A 18 15.15 15.48 12.37
N MET A 19 14.30 16.32 12.97
CA MET A 19 12.93 16.57 12.47
C MET A 19 12.74 17.74 11.48
N PRO A 20 13.74 18.48 10.98
CA PRO A 20 13.50 19.42 9.89
C PRO A 20 13.00 18.72 8.63
N PRO A 21 12.06 19.30 7.86
CA PRO A 21 11.61 18.73 6.60
C PRO A 21 12.78 18.43 5.65
N GLY A 22 12.78 17.23 5.06
CA GLY A 22 13.81 16.77 4.13
C GLY A 22 14.96 15.97 4.77
N SER A 23 15.11 15.95 6.09
CA SER A 23 16.06 15.09 6.80
C SER A 23 15.58 13.62 6.83
N GLU A 24 16.50 12.67 6.95
CA GLU A 24 16.16 11.27 7.19
C GLU A 24 15.85 11.06 8.67
N VAL A 25 14.74 10.40 8.95
CA VAL A 25 14.34 10.00 10.30
C VAL A 25 14.01 8.52 10.36
N ALA A 26 14.42 7.87 11.43
CA ALA A 26 14.15 6.48 11.73
C ALA A 26 13.09 6.37 12.82
N LEU A 27 12.01 5.63 12.56
CA LEU A 27 10.87 5.51 13.44
C LEU A 27 10.70 4.09 13.94
N ARG A 28 10.44 3.96 15.24
CA ARG A 28 9.94 2.71 15.82
C ARG A 28 8.50 2.51 15.38
N ILE A 29 8.18 1.28 14.99
CA ILE A 29 6.84 0.87 14.57
C ILE A 29 6.18 0.05 15.68
N ASP A 30 4.97 0.46 16.08
CA ASP A 30 4.19 -0.24 17.09
C ASP A 30 3.38 -1.39 16.49
N GLN A 31 2.76 -1.16 15.32
CA GLN A 31 1.87 -2.13 14.69
C GLN A 31 2.23 -2.38 13.23
N THR A 32 2.04 -3.63 12.78
CA THR A 32 2.16 -3.98 11.37
C THR A 32 0.89 -4.60 10.82
N LEU A 33 0.62 -4.34 9.54
CA LEU A 33 -0.48 -4.88 8.78
C LEU A 33 0.04 -5.53 7.51
N THR A 34 -0.35 -6.78 7.25
CA THR A 34 -0.14 -7.45 5.96
C THR A 34 -1.46 -7.96 5.41
N GLN A 35 -1.58 -8.06 4.09
CA GLN A 35 -2.72 -8.67 3.41
C GLN A 35 -2.21 -9.78 2.46
N ASP A 36 -3.08 -10.68 2.07
CA ASP A 36 -2.70 -11.93 1.39
C ASP A 36 -2.07 -11.76 -0.01
N ALA A 37 -2.27 -10.62 -0.67
CA ALA A 37 -1.61 -10.38 -1.97
C ALA A 37 -0.11 -10.03 -1.83
N THR A 38 0.34 -9.55 -0.67
CA THR A 38 1.74 -9.13 -0.40
C THR A 38 2.36 -9.86 0.79
N GLY A 39 1.54 -10.40 1.68
CA GLY A 39 1.97 -10.96 2.96
C GLY A 39 2.84 -12.21 2.82
N THR A 40 2.58 -13.10 1.85
CA THR A 40 3.41 -14.29 1.65
C THR A 40 4.89 -13.91 1.51
N MET A 41 5.20 -12.89 0.70
CA MET A 41 6.58 -12.41 0.55
C MET A 41 7.12 -11.79 1.85
N ALA A 42 6.35 -10.92 2.50
CA ALA A 42 6.77 -10.28 3.75
C ALA A 42 7.11 -11.29 4.85
N TYR A 43 6.36 -12.40 4.96
CA TYR A 43 6.68 -13.44 5.93
C TYR A 43 7.86 -14.33 5.51
N LEU A 44 8.06 -14.58 4.22
CA LEU A 44 9.27 -15.26 3.74
C LEU A 44 10.52 -14.42 4.02
N GLU A 45 10.43 -13.11 3.87
CA GLU A 45 11.49 -12.15 4.23
C GLU A 45 11.74 -12.15 5.75
N PHE A 46 10.67 -12.12 6.56
CA PHE A 46 10.78 -12.22 8.01
C PHE A 46 11.44 -13.52 8.46
N GLU A 47 11.04 -14.68 7.92
CA GLU A 47 11.66 -15.98 8.22
C GLU A 47 13.16 -15.99 7.87
N THR A 48 13.56 -15.29 6.82
CA THR A 48 14.96 -15.19 6.37
C THR A 48 15.86 -14.53 7.42
N MET A 49 15.33 -13.59 8.21
CA MET A 49 16.05 -12.99 9.33
C MET A 49 16.31 -13.99 10.46
N GLY A 50 15.56 -15.09 10.55
CA GLY A 50 15.71 -16.12 11.59
C GLY A 50 15.28 -15.62 12.98
N ILE A 51 14.48 -14.57 13.06
CA ILE A 51 13.91 -14.03 14.30
C ILE A 51 12.70 -14.90 14.68
N PRO A 52 12.67 -15.45 15.92
CA PRO A 52 11.63 -16.43 16.26
C PRO A 52 10.22 -15.83 16.37
N ARG A 53 10.11 -14.57 16.82
CA ARG A 53 8.82 -13.86 16.97
C ARG A 53 8.97 -12.38 16.62
N VAL A 54 7.88 -11.78 16.16
CA VAL A 54 7.79 -10.33 15.92
C VAL A 54 8.09 -9.53 17.19
N LYS A 55 8.70 -8.36 17.03
CA LYS A 55 9.09 -7.46 18.12
C LYS A 55 8.20 -6.22 18.24
N THR A 56 7.24 -6.06 17.35
CA THR A 56 6.21 -5.02 17.41
C THR A 56 5.22 -5.28 18.54
N GLU A 57 4.52 -4.26 19.02
CA GLU A 57 3.44 -4.44 20.01
C GLU A 57 2.35 -5.34 19.46
N MET A 58 2.03 -5.21 18.16
CA MET A 58 1.01 -5.99 17.49
C MET A 58 1.28 -6.09 16.00
N SER A 59 1.16 -7.29 15.47
CA SER A 59 1.21 -7.56 14.03
C SER A 59 -0.01 -8.38 13.62
N ILE A 60 -0.64 -8.00 12.51
CA ILE A 60 -1.85 -8.66 12.03
C ILE A 60 -1.71 -8.97 10.55
N ALA A 61 -2.03 -10.21 10.16
CA ALA A 61 -2.16 -10.65 8.79
C ALA A 61 -3.63 -10.84 8.43
N TYR A 62 -4.03 -10.31 7.29
CA TYR A 62 -5.41 -10.36 6.78
C TYR A 62 -5.48 -11.18 5.49
N VAL A 63 -6.63 -11.81 5.27
CA VAL A 63 -6.98 -12.41 3.98
C VAL A 63 -8.23 -11.70 3.46
N ASP A 64 -8.02 -10.79 2.51
CA ASP A 64 -9.08 -9.93 1.98
C ASP A 64 -8.93 -9.56 0.49
N HIS A 65 -7.79 -9.87 -0.14
CA HIS A 65 -7.55 -9.53 -1.55
C HIS A 65 -7.87 -10.68 -2.51
N ASN A 66 -7.50 -11.90 -2.18
CA ASN A 66 -7.66 -13.08 -3.04
C ASN A 66 -8.65 -14.09 -2.46
N THR A 67 -9.74 -13.64 -1.84
CA THR A 67 -10.81 -14.50 -1.34
C THR A 67 -11.53 -15.21 -2.49
N LEU A 68 -11.78 -14.50 -3.61
CA LEU A 68 -12.26 -15.11 -4.85
C LEU A 68 -11.07 -15.68 -5.62
N GLN A 69 -10.86 -16.99 -5.49
CA GLN A 69 -9.71 -17.70 -6.04
C GLN A 69 -9.97 -18.17 -7.48
N CYS A 70 -8.95 -18.05 -8.34
CA CYS A 70 -8.97 -18.57 -9.71
C CYS A 70 -8.15 -19.86 -9.88
N GLY A 71 -7.47 -20.33 -8.84
CA GLY A 71 -6.63 -21.52 -8.78
C GLY A 71 -6.37 -21.91 -7.33
N PHE A 72 -5.51 -22.90 -7.10
CA PHE A 72 -5.17 -23.37 -5.75
C PHE A 72 -4.05 -22.55 -5.09
N GLU A 73 -3.30 -21.74 -5.83
CA GLU A 73 -2.14 -21.01 -5.35
C GLU A 73 -2.50 -20.06 -4.21
N ASN A 74 -3.63 -19.35 -4.34
CA ASN A 74 -4.10 -18.48 -3.27
C ASN A 74 -4.52 -19.24 -2.01
N SER A 75 -5.08 -20.47 -2.17
CA SER A 75 -5.40 -21.33 -1.05
C SER A 75 -4.15 -21.77 -0.29
N ASP A 76 -3.08 -22.08 -1.01
CA ASP A 76 -1.77 -22.38 -0.43
C ASP A 76 -1.19 -21.17 0.29
N ASP A 77 -1.27 -19.96 -0.29
CA ASP A 77 -0.88 -18.73 0.37
C ASP A 77 -1.64 -18.52 1.68
N HIS A 78 -2.97 -18.67 1.69
CA HIS A 78 -3.78 -18.53 2.90
C HIS A 78 -3.39 -19.54 3.98
N ARG A 79 -3.10 -20.79 3.58
CA ARG A 79 -2.65 -21.83 4.50
C ARG A 79 -1.27 -21.54 5.09
N TYR A 80 -0.34 -21.07 4.24
CA TYR A 80 0.97 -20.62 4.68
C TYR A 80 0.84 -19.46 5.67
N LEU A 81 0.08 -18.42 5.31
CA LEU A 81 -0.12 -17.25 6.17
C LEU A 81 -0.68 -17.64 7.54
N GLN A 82 -1.68 -18.52 7.60
CA GLN A 82 -2.26 -18.97 8.85
C GLN A 82 -1.23 -19.67 9.75
N THR A 83 -0.36 -20.48 9.17
CA THR A 83 0.61 -21.27 9.96
C THR A 83 1.86 -20.49 10.33
N VAL A 84 2.37 -19.63 9.44
CA VAL A 84 3.54 -18.79 9.71
C VAL A 84 3.22 -17.71 10.75
N THR A 85 2.04 -17.11 10.68
CA THR A 85 1.59 -16.10 11.66
C THR A 85 1.41 -16.70 13.05
N ALA A 86 0.80 -17.87 13.14
CA ALA A 86 0.64 -18.60 14.39
C ALA A 86 1.99 -18.86 15.07
N LYS A 87 3.01 -19.25 14.29
CA LYS A 87 4.37 -19.50 14.78
C LYS A 87 5.07 -18.25 15.26
N HIS A 88 4.98 -17.16 14.51
CA HIS A 88 5.81 -15.97 14.71
C HIS A 88 5.18 -14.87 15.57
N GLY A 89 4.04 -15.12 16.21
CA GLY A 89 3.46 -14.17 17.16
C GLY A 89 2.54 -13.13 16.52
N VAL A 90 1.98 -13.43 15.36
CA VAL A 90 1.13 -12.54 14.57
C VAL A 90 -0.33 -13.01 14.64
N TYR A 91 -1.27 -12.08 14.79
CA TYR A 91 -2.71 -12.36 14.68
C TYR A 91 -3.06 -12.64 13.21
N PHE A 92 -4.00 -13.54 13.00
CA PHE A 92 -4.46 -13.92 11.64
C PHE A 92 -5.96 -13.67 11.48
N SER A 93 -6.32 -12.73 10.63
CA SER A 93 -7.70 -12.45 10.24
C SER A 93 -8.08 -13.34 9.04
N ARG A 94 -8.99 -14.29 9.29
CA ARG A 94 -9.39 -15.32 8.33
C ARG A 94 -10.11 -14.73 7.10
N PRO A 95 -10.10 -15.44 5.94
CA PRO A 95 -10.98 -15.12 4.82
C PRO A 95 -12.42 -14.91 5.26
N GLY A 96 -13.07 -13.88 4.72
CA GLY A 96 -14.45 -13.52 5.06
C GLY A 96 -14.62 -12.70 6.36
N ASN A 97 -13.55 -12.42 7.10
CA ASN A 97 -13.64 -11.50 8.26
C ASN A 97 -13.80 -10.04 7.83
N GLY A 98 -13.16 -9.64 6.76
CA GLY A 98 -13.32 -8.32 6.19
C GLY A 98 -12.04 -7.72 5.61
N ILE A 99 -12.22 -6.53 5.04
CA ILE A 99 -11.14 -5.72 4.45
C ILE A 99 -10.19 -5.28 5.56
N CYS A 100 -8.88 -5.47 5.34
CA CYS A 100 -7.84 -5.23 6.35
C CYS A 100 -7.97 -3.86 7.03
N HIS A 101 -8.17 -2.79 6.28
CA HIS A 101 -8.27 -1.44 6.85
C HIS A 101 -9.55 -1.21 7.66
N GLN A 102 -10.67 -1.80 7.23
CA GLN A 102 -11.93 -1.71 7.97
C GLN A 102 -11.84 -2.49 9.30
N VAL A 103 -11.38 -3.74 9.25
CA VAL A 103 -11.20 -4.57 10.45
C VAL A 103 -10.15 -3.96 11.38
N HIS A 104 -9.09 -3.36 10.83
CA HIS A 104 -8.05 -2.72 11.64
C HIS A 104 -8.59 -1.52 12.42
N LEU A 105 -9.41 -0.65 11.79
CA LEU A 105 -10.10 0.44 12.49
C LEU A 105 -11.04 -0.09 13.58
N GLU A 106 -11.81 -1.13 13.27
CA GLU A 106 -12.79 -1.70 14.20
C GLU A 106 -12.12 -2.35 15.42
N ARG A 107 -11.00 -3.08 15.25
CA ARG A 107 -10.48 -3.99 16.28
C ARG A 107 -9.08 -3.67 16.83
N PHE A 108 -8.21 -2.98 16.09
CA PHE A 108 -6.80 -2.89 16.44
C PHE A 108 -6.21 -1.48 16.46
N GLY A 109 -6.75 -0.57 15.64
CA GLY A 109 -6.23 0.79 15.54
C GLY A 109 -6.30 1.53 16.87
N LYS A 110 -5.19 2.21 17.27
CA LYS A 110 -5.08 2.98 18.52
C LYS A 110 -4.54 4.37 18.23
N PRO A 111 -5.17 5.44 18.72
CA PRO A 111 -4.64 6.80 18.58
C PRO A 111 -3.20 6.93 19.09
N GLY A 112 -2.39 7.70 18.38
CA GLY A 112 -1.01 7.99 18.76
C GLY A 112 0.01 6.88 18.47
N LYS A 113 -0.43 5.73 17.95
CA LYS A 113 0.45 4.62 17.55
C LYS A 113 0.90 4.76 16.11
N THR A 114 2.08 4.18 15.82
CA THR A 114 2.60 4.02 14.46
C THR A 114 2.15 2.70 13.86
N LEU A 115 1.78 2.73 12.58
CA LEU A 115 1.37 1.55 11.81
C LEU A 115 2.10 1.53 10.45
N ILE A 116 2.70 0.42 10.09
CA ILE A 116 3.20 0.17 8.74
C ILE A 116 2.46 -1.01 8.11
N GLY A 117 2.03 -0.86 6.87
CA GLY A 117 1.32 -1.93 6.18
C GLY A 117 1.82 -2.21 4.78
N SER A 118 1.83 -3.48 4.38
CA SER A 118 2.15 -3.88 3.00
C SER A 118 1.01 -3.61 2.01
N ASP A 119 0.14 -2.66 2.36
CA ASP A 119 -0.92 -2.13 1.51
C ASP A 119 -0.85 -0.61 1.44
N SER A 120 -1.06 -0.06 0.24
CA SER A 120 -0.95 1.38 -0.03
C SER A 120 -1.99 2.23 0.72
N HIS A 121 -3.13 1.64 1.14
CA HIS A 121 -4.20 2.35 1.86
C HIS A 121 -4.13 2.19 3.38
N THR A 122 -3.01 1.73 3.92
CA THR A 122 -2.71 1.72 5.36
C THR A 122 -2.94 3.09 6.04
N PRO A 123 -2.74 4.26 5.35
CA PRO A 123 -3.12 5.57 5.89
C PRO A 123 -4.58 5.72 6.34
N THR A 124 -5.48 4.79 5.99
CA THR A 124 -6.84 4.70 6.58
C THR A 124 -6.82 4.74 8.11
N GLY A 125 -5.80 4.18 8.75
CA GLY A 125 -5.58 4.23 10.20
C GLY A 125 -5.47 5.64 10.77
N GLY A 126 -5.14 6.63 9.95
CA GLY A 126 -5.12 8.05 10.33
C GLY A 126 -6.50 8.61 10.70
N GLY A 127 -7.58 7.97 10.25
CA GLY A 127 -8.95 8.33 10.62
C GLY A 127 -9.28 8.15 12.10
N ILE A 128 -8.52 7.30 12.81
CA ILE A 128 -8.62 7.10 14.27
C ILE A 128 -7.45 7.79 15.03
N GLY A 129 -6.56 8.50 14.33
CA GLY A 129 -5.42 9.19 14.93
C GLY A 129 -4.14 8.35 15.02
N MET A 130 -3.96 7.34 14.16
CA MET A 130 -2.69 6.64 13.99
C MET A 130 -1.79 7.37 12.99
N LEU A 131 -0.49 7.28 13.17
CA LEU A 131 0.48 7.63 12.14
C LEU A 131 0.77 6.38 11.30
N ALA A 132 0.04 6.24 10.19
CA ALA A 132 -0.05 5.00 9.43
C ALA A 132 0.54 5.15 8.02
N PHE A 133 1.43 4.24 7.61
CA PHE A 133 2.17 4.28 6.35
C PHE A 133 1.92 3.02 5.51
N GLY A 134 1.70 3.21 4.21
CA GLY A 134 1.80 2.12 3.24
C GLY A 134 3.26 1.95 2.80
N ALA A 135 3.78 0.72 2.82
CA ALA A 135 5.16 0.40 2.50
C ALA A 135 5.31 -0.92 1.73
N GLY A 136 6.53 -1.25 1.33
CA GLY A 136 6.84 -2.55 0.75
C GLY A 136 6.82 -3.69 1.77
N GLY A 137 6.69 -4.93 1.29
CA GLY A 137 6.74 -6.13 2.15
C GLY A 137 8.01 -6.20 2.97
N LEU A 138 9.14 -5.85 2.36
CA LEU A 138 10.45 -5.84 3.00
C LEU A 138 10.51 -4.87 4.21
N ASP A 139 10.00 -3.65 4.07
CA ASP A 139 9.97 -2.69 5.17
C ASP A 139 9.10 -3.19 6.33
N VAL A 140 7.96 -3.83 5.99
CA VAL A 140 7.08 -4.44 7.00
C VAL A 140 7.78 -5.60 7.70
N ALA A 141 8.50 -6.47 6.97
CA ALA A 141 9.28 -7.56 7.54
C ALA A 141 10.37 -7.05 8.49
N VAL A 142 11.10 -5.99 8.09
CA VAL A 142 12.11 -5.32 8.91
C VAL A 142 11.49 -4.76 10.20
N ALA A 143 10.35 -4.06 10.10
CA ALA A 143 9.63 -3.52 11.26
C ALA A 143 9.16 -4.65 12.21
N MET A 144 8.63 -5.75 11.67
CA MET A 144 8.30 -6.95 12.47
C MET A 144 9.51 -7.50 13.22
N GLY A 145 10.69 -7.44 12.60
CA GLY A 145 11.97 -7.83 13.21
C GLY A 145 12.51 -6.85 14.25
N GLY A 146 11.87 -5.71 14.43
CA GLY A 146 12.27 -4.65 15.36
C GLY A 146 13.24 -3.63 14.76
N GLY A 147 13.48 -3.66 13.45
CA GLY A 147 14.21 -2.63 12.73
C GLY A 147 13.37 -1.34 12.60
N ALA A 148 14.05 -0.20 12.54
CA ALA A 148 13.39 1.09 12.36
C ALA A 148 12.89 1.27 10.93
N TYR A 149 11.78 2.00 10.78
CA TYR A 149 11.28 2.44 9.48
C TYR A 149 11.82 3.82 9.14
N TYR A 150 12.49 3.93 8.00
CA TYR A 150 13.15 5.16 7.57
C TYR A 150 12.30 5.94 6.59
N ILE A 151 12.07 7.21 6.90
CA ILE A 151 11.39 8.15 6.01
C ILE A 151 12.18 9.45 5.88
N THR A 152 12.01 10.13 4.76
CA THR A 152 12.39 11.54 4.66
C THR A 152 11.33 12.36 5.41
N MET A 153 11.73 13.18 6.40
CA MET A 153 10.83 14.00 7.21
C MET A 153 9.94 14.86 6.30
N PRO A 154 8.60 14.62 6.30
CA PRO A 154 7.70 15.28 5.37
C PRO A 154 7.39 16.70 5.80
N LYS A 155 6.90 17.50 4.85
CA LYS A 155 6.22 18.78 5.13
C LYS A 155 4.89 18.52 5.82
N MET A 156 4.41 19.50 6.59
CA MET A 156 3.13 19.43 7.28
C MET A 156 2.11 20.32 6.57
N TYR A 157 1.07 19.70 5.98
CA TYR A 157 -0.06 20.40 5.39
C TYR A 157 -1.27 20.30 6.30
N LYS A 158 -2.00 21.40 6.47
CA LYS A 158 -3.27 21.40 7.20
C LYS A 158 -4.43 21.57 6.23
N VAL A 159 -5.44 20.72 6.34
CA VAL A 159 -6.74 20.96 5.73
C VAL A 159 -7.71 21.35 6.84
N ASN A 160 -8.16 22.59 6.78
CA ASN A 160 -9.04 23.19 7.75
C ASN A 160 -10.49 23.08 7.27
N LEU A 161 -11.30 22.26 7.94
CA LEU A 161 -12.70 22.04 7.63
C LEU A 161 -13.59 22.95 8.48
N THR A 162 -14.49 23.68 7.83
CA THR A 162 -15.50 24.50 8.50
C THR A 162 -16.91 24.05 8.13
N GLY A 163 -17.89 24.41 8.96
CA GLY A 163 -19.28 24.09 8.71
C GLY A 163 -19.62 22.60 8.84
N ARG A 164 -20.62 22.15 8.09
CA ARG A 164 -21.16 20.80 8.12
C ARG A 164 -21.56 20.36 6.72
N LEU A 165 -21.37 19.07 6.41
CA LEU A 165 -21.85 18.46 5.17
C LEU A 165 -23.36 18.60 5.03
N ARG A 166 -23.81 18.98 3.83
CA ARG A 166 -25.24 19.02 3.50
C ARG A 166 -25.76 17.60 3.25
N PRO A 167 -27.08 17.38 3.33
CA PRO A 167 -27.65 16.08 2.95
C PRO A 167 -27.15 15.61 1.58
N TYR A 168 -26.81 14.31 1.46
CA TYR A 168 -26.29 13.66 0.26
C TYR A 168 -24.88 14.11 -0.20
N VAL A 169 -24.21 15.02 0.53
CA VAL A 169 -22.79 15.31 0.37
C VAL A 169 -22.01 14.57 1.45
N THR A 170 -20.87 13.99 1.12
CA THR A 170 -20.20 12.99 1.95
C THR A 170 -18.71 13.25 2.13
N ALA A 171 -18.08 12.49 3.01
CA ALA A 171 -16.63 12.48 3.19
C ALA A 171 -15.87 12.14 1.88
N LYS A 172 -16.49 11.35 0.98
CA LYS A 172 -15.93 11.08 -0.34
C LYS A 172 -15.82 12.35 -1.18
N ASP A 173 -16.82 13.21 -1.11
CA ASP A 173 -16.82 14.49 -1.85
C ASP A 173 -15.75 15.45 -1.31
N VAL A 174 -15.47 15.42 0.01
CA VAL A 174 -14.33 16.14 0.62
C VAL A 174 -13.00 15.68 0.01
N SER A 175 -12.82 14.37 -0.11
CA SER A 175 -11.60 13.77 -0.69
C SER A 175 -11.45 14.13 -2.17
N LEU A 176 -12.53 14.06 -2.93
CA LEU A 176 -12.53 14.41 -4.35
C LEU A 176 -12.26 15.91 -4.55
N GLU A 177 -12.83 16.78 -3.71
CA GLU A 177 -12.53 18.22 -3.76
C GLU A 177 -11.05 18.48 -3.46
N LEU A 178 -10.46 17.82 -2.48
CA LEU A 178 -9.03 17.97 -2.19
C LEU A 178 -8.16 17.46 -3.36
N LEU A 179 -8.55 16.37 -4.02
CA LEU A 179 -7.90 15.89 -5.25
C LEU A 179 -8.01 16.90 -6.40
N ARG A 180 -9.16 17.57 -6.53
CA ARG A 180 -9.35 18.65 -7.51
C ARG A 180 -8.41 19.84 -7.25
N ILE A 181 -8.19 20.18 -5.97
CA ILE A 181 -7.33 21.30 -5.55
C ILE A 181 -5.85 20.97 -5.71
N LEU A 182 -5.42 19.76 -5.28
CA LEU A 182 -4.00 19.41 -5.16
C LEU A 182 -3.47 18.52 -6.29
N SER A 183 -4.35 17.83 -7.03
CA SER A 183 -4.04 16.74 -7.96
C SER A 183 -3.38 15.52 -7.27
N VAL A 184 -3.12 14.47 -8.06
CA VAL A 184 -2.47 13.22 -7.60
C VAL A 184 -0.99 13.39 -7.18
N LYS A 185 -0.40 14.56 -7.34
CA LYS A 185 1.00 14.85 -6.97
C LYS A 185 1.14 15.91 -5.88
N GLY A 186 0.06 16.58 -5.52
CA GLY A 186 0.12 17.74 -4.62
C GLY A 186 0.45 17.43 -3.16
N GLY A 187 0.30 16.16 -2.75
CA GLY A 187 0.66 15.68 -1.42
C GLY A 187 2.04 15.02 -1.32
N VAL A 188 2.78 14.91 -2.43
CA VAL A 188 4.08 14.22 -2.43
C VAL A 188 5.07 14.88 -1.46
N GLY A 189 5.63 14.06 -0.56
CA GLY A 189 6.55 14.53 0.48
C GLY A 189 5.89 15.34 1.60
N ALA A 190 4.56 15.21 1.77
CA ALA A 190 3.81 15.86 2.84
C ALA A 190 2.99 14.86 3.66
N ILE A 191 2.72 15.22 4.92
CA ILE A 191 1.66 14.62 5.74
C ILE A 191 0.49 15.60 5.76
N ILE A 192 -0.73 15.10 5.54
CA ILE A 192 -1.95 15.91 5.58
C ILE A 192 -2.59 15.73 6.95
N GLU A 193 -2.67 16.82 7.71
CA GLU A 193 -3.33 16.87 9.00
C GLU A 193 -4.67 17.60 8.88
N TRP A 194 -5.73 16.97 9.35
CA TRP A 194 -7.10 17.49 9.29
C TRP A 194 -7.45 18.24 10.57
N GLY A 195 -8.08 19.39 10.43
CA GLY A 195 -8.44 20.26 11.55
C GLY A 195 -9.64 21.12 11.24
N GLY A 196 -9.89 22.12 12.10
CA GLY A 196 -11.06 22.98 12.01
C GLY A 196 -12.28 22.44 12.76
N GLU A 197 -13.31 23.27 12.92
CA GLU A 197 -14.51 22.90 13.66
C GLU A 197 -15.36 21.82 12.97
N GLY A 198 -15.30 21.77 11.65
CA GLY A 198 -16.03 20.82 10.82
C GLY A 198 -15.68 19.34 11.08
N ILE A 199 -14.46 19.05 11.57
CA ILE A 199 -14.06 17.66 11.85
C ILE A 199 -14.93 16.98 12.92
N ALA A 200 -15.49 17.74 13.86
CA ALA A 200 -16.36 17.22 14.90
C ALA A 200 -17.69 16.69 14.35
N THR A 201 -18.03 17.03 13.12
CA THR A 201 -19.24 16.56 12.44
C THR A 201 -19.03 15.27 11.63
N LEU A 202 -17.78 14.81 11.48
CA LEU A 202 -17.38 13.62 10.72
C LEU A 202 -17.13 12.45 11.67
N SER A 203 -17.83 11.35 11.45
CA SER A 203 -17.60 10.08 12.17
C SER A 203 -16.22 9.48 11.83
N VAL A 204 -15.71 8.55 12.66
CA VAL A 204 -14.44 7.85 12.41
C VAL A 204 -14.41 7.14 11.05
N PRO A 205 -15.47 6.42 10.61
CA PRO A 205 -15.50 5.86 9.25
C PRO A 205 -15.35 6.90 8.14
N GLU A 206 -16.00 8.07 8.28
CA GLU A 206 -15.87 9.17 7.32
C GLU A 206 -14.45 9.76 7.31
N ARG A 207 -13.82 9.90 8.49
CA ARG A 207 -12.40 10.28 8.59
C ARG A 207 -11.50 9.22 7.95
N GLY A 208 -11.83 7.92 8.12
CA GLY A 208 -11.15 6.80 7.46
C GLY A 208 -11.25 6.88 5.94
N THR A 209 -12.41 7.21 5.38
CA THR A 209 -12.57 7.47 3.93
C THR A 209 -11.63 8.57 3.45
N ILE A 210 -11.54 9.68 4.19
CA ILE A 210 -10.72 10.83 3.83
C ILE A 210 -9.22 10.48 3.88
N THR A 211 -8.77 9.82 4.95
CA THR A 211 -7.35 9.43 5.08
C THR A 211 -6.95 8.33 4.10
N ASN A 212 -7.86 7.41 3.76
CA ASN A 212 -7.70 6.43 2.70
C ASN A 212 -7.41 7.11 1.36
N MET A 213 -8.24 8.08 0.98
CA MET A 213 -8.08 8.83 -0.27
C MET A 213 -6.87 9.77 -0.27
N GLY A 214 -6.29 10.07 0.89
CA GLY A 214 -5.02 10.80 1.02
C GLY A 214 -3.87 10.12 0.28
N THR A 215 -3.91 8.81 0.16
CA THR A 215 -2.95 8.04 -0.65
C THR A 215 -2.96 8.46 -2.12
N GLU A 216 -4.11 8.79 -2.67
CA GLU A 216 -4.23 9.16 -4.08
C GLU A 216 -3.72 10.58 -4.38
N LEU A 217 -3.48 11.40 -3.36
CA LEU A 217 -2.77 12.68 -3.46
C LEU A 217 -1.24 12.53 -3.54
N GLY A 218 -0.73 11.29 -3.39
CA GLY A 218 0.69 11.01 -3.23
C GLY A 218 1.25 11.40 -1.86
N ALA A 219 0.40 11.67 -0.88
CA ALA A 219 0.81 12.02 0.47
C ALA A 219 1.56 10.87 1.16
N THR A 220 2.53 11.21 2.02
CA THR A 220 3.24 10.24 2.86
C THR A 220 2.27 9.53 3.79
N THR A 221 1.37 10.29 4.42
CA THR A 221 0.20 9.81 5.16
C THR A 221 -0.79 10.94 5.40
N SER A 222 -1.90 10.62 6.07
CA SER A 222 -2.98 11.56 6.38
C SER A 222 -3.53 11.23 7.76
N ILE A 223 -3.83 12.23 8.61
CA ILE A 223 -4.18 12.00 10.01
C ILE A 223 -5.21 12.99 10.54
N PHE A 224 -6.18 12.49 11.31
CA PHE A 224 -7.11 13.26 12.12
C PHE A 224 -6.68 13.30 13.59
N PRO A 225 -7.12 14.31 14.37
CA PRO A 225 -6.98 14.28 15.81
C PRO A 225 -7.81 13.14 16.41
N SER A 226 -7.42 12.70 17.62
CA SER A 226 -8.22 11.82 18.45
C SER A 226 -9.02 12.67 19.46
N ASP A 227 -10.30 12.78 19.23
CA ASP A 227 -11.24 13.61 19.96
C ASP A 227 -12.41 12.80 20.52
N GLU A 228 -13.46 13.50 20.96
CA GLU A 228 -14.68 12.86 21.51
C GLU A 228 -15.38 11.95 20.48
N VAL A 229 -15.27 12.25 19.16
CA VAL A 229 -15.82 11.37 18.11
C VAL A 229 -15.05 10.04 18.09
N THR A 230 -13.72 10.10 18.22
CA THR A 230 -12.87 8.90 18.32
C THR A 230 -13.20 8.10 19.58
N ARG A 231 -13.37 8.76 20.74
CA ARG A 231 -13.74 8.09 21.99
C ARG A 231 -15.07 7.33 21.86
N LYS A 232 -16.09 7.98 21.30
CA LYS A 232 -17.41 7.35 21.08
C LYS A 232 -17.34 6.15 20.15
N PHE A 233 -16.55 6.23 19.07
CA PHE A 233 -16.35 5.11 18.17
C PHE A 233 -15.69 3.93 18.88
N LEU A 234 -14.62 4.17 19.63
CA LEU A 234 -13.92 3.12 20.38
C LEU A 234 -14.83 2.51 21.46
N ALA A 235 -15.62 3.32 22.17
CA ALA A 235 -16.61 2.85 23.15
C ALA A 235 -17.65 1.94 22.48
N ALA A 236 -18.20 2.33 21.32
CA ALA A 236 -19.15 1.52 20.57
C ALA A 236 -18.55 0.17 20.13
N GLN A 237 -17.25 0.13 19.84
CA GLN A 237 -16.49 -1.08 19.51
C GLN A 237 -16.04 -1.90 20.74
N GLY A 238 -16.42 -1.46 21.97
CA GLY A 238 -15.98 -2.10 23.22
C GLY A 238 -14.50 -1.91 23.53
N ARG A 239 -13.90 -0.78 23.09
CA ARG A 239 -12.48 -0.48 23.17
C ARG A 239 -12.21 0.94 23.70
N GLU A 240 -13.06 1.45 24.58
CA GLU A 240 -12.91 2.82 25.13
C GLU A 240 -11.57 3.01 25.85
N GLU A 241 -11.00 1.94 26.41
CA GLU A 241 -9.70 1.93 27.08
C GLU A 241 -8.53 2.24 26.12
N ASP A 242 -8.70 2.06 24.82
CA ASP A 242 -7.69 2.41 23.81
C ASP A 242 -7.69 3.91 23.45
N TYR A 243 -8.67 4.67 23.97
CA TYR A 243 -8.77 6.10 23.67
C TYR A 243 -7.64 6.89 24.33
N VAL A 244 -6.96 7.68 23.50
CA VAL A 244 -5.98 8.68 23.93
C VAL A 244 -6.30 9.99 23.22
N PRO A 245 -6.55 11.11 23.93
CA PRO A 245 -6.78 12.41 23.30
C PRO A 245 -5.49 12.87 22.60
N LEU A 246 -5.62 13.34 21.36
CA LEU A 246 -4.48 13.77 20.55
C LEU A 246 -4.90 14.94 19.64
N SER A 247 -4.20 16.06 19.77
CA SER A 247 -4.41 17.27 18.98
C SER A 247 -3.08 17.98 18.72
N SER A 248 -3.02 18.81 17.70
CA SER A 248 -1.90 19.75 17.48
C SER A 248 -1.87 20.81 18.58
N ASP A 249 -0.68 21.37 18.83
CA ASP A 249 -0.54 22.52 19.71
C ASP A 249 -1.21 23.75 19.07
N PRO A 250 -1.71 24.69 19.87
CA PRO A 250 -2.39 25.89 19.32
C PRO A 250 -1.49 26.75 18.42
N ASP A 251 -0.17 26.72 18.67
CA ASP A 251 0.86 27.44 17.93
C ASP A 251 1.65 26.54 16.96
N ALA A 252 1.07 25.40 16.56
CA ALA A 252 1.67 24.52 15.56
C ALA A 252 1.72 25.20 14.19
N GLU A 253 2.86 25.11 13.52
CA GLU A 253 3.08 25.68 12.20
C GLU A 253 2.94 24.63 11.10
N TYR A 254 2.43 25.07 9.95
CA TYR A 254 2.20 24.24 8.78
C TYR A 254 2.81 24.87 7.53
N ASP A 255 3.42 24.07 6.67
CA ASP A 255 3.99 24.50 5.39
C ASP A 255 2.91 24.97 4.40
N LYS A 256 1.68 24.43 4.54
CA LYS A 256 0.52 24.81 3.72
C LYS A 256 -0.77 24.64 4.50
N ILE A 257 -1.70 25.58 4.35
CA ILE A 257 -3.06 25.50 4.88
C ILE A 257 -4.04 25.55 3.71
N ILE A 258 -5.04 24.69 3.74
CA ILE A 258 -6.11 24.60 2.75
C ILE A 258 -7.44 24.66 3.50
N ASP A 259 -8.29 25.61 3.17
CA ASP A 259 -9.60 25.76 3.77
C ASP A 259 -10.67 25.13 2.87
N ILE A 260 -11.54 24.32 3.47
CA ILE A 260 -12.71 23.72 2.81
C ILE A 260 -13.94 23.96 3.68
N ASP A 261 -14.92 24.66 3.13
CA ASP A 261 -16.24 24.82 3.76
C ASP A 261 -17.15 23.65 3.34
N LEU A 262 -17.42 22.75 4.30
CA LEU A 262 -18.28 21.60 4.09
C LEU A 262 -19.70 21.97 3.64
N GLY A 263 -20.20 23.14 4.05
CA GLY A 263 -21.53 23.64 3.70
C GLY A 263 -21.67 24.06 2.22
N THR A 264 -20.58 24.31 1.54
CA THR A 264 -20.58 24.73 0.12
C THR A 264 -20.29 23.60 -0.85
N LEU A 265 -19.80 22.46 -0.36
CA LEU A 265 -19.48 21.31 -1.22
C LEU A 265 -20.71 20.79 -1.96
N LYS A 266 -20.46 20.28 -3.15
CA LYS A 266 -21.45 19.57 -4.00
C LYS A 266 -21.05 18.10 -4.12
N PRO A 267 -21.96 17.20 -4.52
CA PRO A 267 -21.59 15.86 -4.94
C PRO A 267 -20.59 15.92 -6.09
N MET A 268 -19.47 15.23 -5.93
CA MET A 268 -18.34 15.24 -6.85
C MET A 268 -18.14 13.85 -7.49
N ILE A 269 -17.52 13.82 -8.66
CA ILE A 269 -17.20 12.60 -9.38
C ILE A 269 -15.83 12.72 -10.05
N ALA A 270 -14.99 11.70 -9.87
CA ALA A 270 -13.73 11.60 -10.62
C ALA A 270 -13.97 10.83 -11.93
N CYS A 271 -13.71 11.49 -13.04
CA CYS A 271 -13.83 10.92 -14.38
C CYS A 271 -12.66 9.97 -14.70
N PRO A 272 -12.84 9.02 -15.65
CA PRO A 272 -11.74 8.20 -16.14
C PRO A 272 -10.59 9.06 -16.70
N HIS A 273 -9.32 8.74 -16.56
CA HIS A 273 -8.72 7.58 -15.88
C HIS A 273 -7.76 8.08 -14.80
N SER A 274 -8.18 9.06 -14.00
CA SER A 274 -7.39 9.62 -12.91
C SER A 274 -8.29 10.08 -11.76
N PRO A 275 -7.90 9.82 -10.49
CA PRO A 275 -8.70 10.22 -9.33
C PRO A 275 -8.85 11.74 -9.16
N ASP A 276 -7.98 12.54 -9.77
CA ASP A 276 -8.01 14.01 -9.73
C ASP A 276 -8.75 14.66 -10.92
N ASN A 277 -9.25 13.85 -11.86
CA ASN A 277 -10.11 14.35 -12.94
C ASN A 277 -11.55 14.59 -12.44
N VAL A 278 -11.69 15.51 -11.51
CA VAL A 278 -12.88 15.72 -10.69
C VAL A 278 -13.75 16.84 -11.23
N VAL A 279 -15.05 16.55 -11.37
CA VAL A 279 -16.11 17.53 -11.72
C VAL A 279 -17.31 17.36 -10.80
N ALA A 280 -18.25 18.32 -10.83
CA ALA A 280 -19.53 18.16 -10.12
C ALA A 280 -20.41 17.12 -10.85
N VAL A 281 -21.11 16.26 -10.09
CA VAL A 281 -21.95 15.19 -10.61
C VAL A 281 -23.01 15.72 -11.61
N GLU A 282 -23.61 16.87 -11.32
CA GLU A 282 -24.64 17.51 -12.15
C GLU A 282 -24.20 17.77 -13.59
N THR A 283 -22.89 17.82 -13.87
CA THR A 283 -22.34 18.06 -15.22
C THR A 283 -22.39 16.84 -16.14
N LEU A 284 -22.64 15.64 -15.58
CA LEU A 284 -22.58 14.36 -16.30
C LEU A 284 -23.93 13.64 -16.37
N LYS A 285 -25.04 14.33 -16.15
CA LYS A 285 -26.41 13.77 -16.05
C LYS A 285 -26.86 12.93 -17.27
N ASP A 286 -26.24 13.11 -18.44
CA ASP A 286 -26.60 12.41 -19.66
C ASP A 286 -25.78 11.12 -19.91
N VAL A 287 -24.84 10.81 -19.01
CA VAL A 287 -23.99 9.61 -19.10
C VAL A 287 -24.75 8.40 -18.59
N LYS A 288 -24.96 7.39 -19.45
CA LYS A 288 -25.57 6.10 -19.09
C LYS A 288 -24.61 5.28 -18.22
N VAL A 289 -25.16 4.52 -17.30
CA VAL A 289 -24.43 3.67 -16.36
C VAL A 289 -24.75 2.20 -16.64
N ASP A 290 -23.71 1.37 -16.79
CA ASP A 290 -23.84 -0.07 -17.00
C ASP A 290 -23.65 -0.84 -15.69
N GLN A 291 -22.76 -0.34 -14.80
CA GLN A 291 -22.36 -1.03 -13.60
C GLN A 291 -22.15 -0.06 -12.42
N VAL A 292 -22.54 -0.50 -11.24
CA VAL A 292 -22.27 0.21 -9.98
C VAL A 292 -21.66 -0.74 -8.96
N CYS A 293 -20.55 -0.34 -8.33
CA CYS A 293 -19.88 -1.10 -7.26
C CYS A 293 -19.77 -0.23 -6.01
N ILE A 294 -20.41 -0.68 -4.92
CA ILE A 294 -20.38 0.00 -3.62
C ILE A 294 -19.59 -0.85 -2.63
N GLY A 295 -18.61 -0.27 -1.95
CA GLY A 295 -17.78 -0.96 -0.97
C GLY A 295 -16.31 -0.53 -1.03
N SER A 296 -15.41 -1.51 -0.96
CA SER A 296 -13.96 -1.39 -0.82
C SER A 296 -13.52 -0.79 0.53
N CYS A 297 -12.21 -0.66 0.73
CA CYS A 297 -11.69 -0.03 1.95
C CYS A 297 -12.10 1.43 2.13
N THR A 298 -12.63 2.07 1.09
CA THR A 298 -12.99 3.48 1.10
C THR A 298 -14.39 3.73 1.66
N ASN A 299 -15.41 3.00 1.19
CA ASN A 299 -16.81 3.23 1.54
C ASN A 299 -17.56 1.90 1.77
N SER A 300 -17.24 1.23 2.85
CA SER A 300 -17.84 -0.06 3.22
C SER A 300 -18.17 -0.18 4.70
N SER A 301 -18.12 0.92 5.44
CA SER A 301 -18.46 0.96 6.86
C SER A 301 -19.94 0.69 7.10
N LEU A 302 -20.30 0.38 8.34
CA LEU A 302 -21.72 0.25 8.71
C LEU A 302 -22.51 1.51 8.35
N TYR A 303 -21.94 2.69 8.56
CA TYR A 303 -22.59 3.96 8.24
C TYR A 303 -22.88 4.10 6.73
N ASP A 304 -21.90 3.79 5.87
CA ASP A 304 -22.10 3.78 4.42
C ASP A 304 -23.18 2.78 4.01
N MET A 305 -23.11 1.56 4.52
CA MET A 305 -24.03 0.47 4.15
C MET A 305 -25.46 0.72 4.60
N LEU A 306 -25.67 1.32 5.77
CA LEU A 306 -27.00 1.70 6.25
C LEU A 306 -27.62 2.80 5.37
N LYS A 307 -26.82 3.77 4.91
CA LYS A 307 -27.27 4.78 3.95
C LYS A 307 -27.66 4.15 2.61
N VAL A 308 -26.84 3.26 2.10
CA VAL A 308 -27.12 2.49 0.86
C VAL A 308 -28.44 1.73 0.99
N ALA A 309 -28.64 1.01 2.10
CA ALA A 309 -29.88 0.27 2.36
C ALA A 309 -31.09 1.19 2.45
N ALA A 310 -30.99 2.30 3.19
CA ALA A 310 -32.08 3.27 3.33
C ALA A 310 -32.49 3.90 1.98
N MET A 311 -31.52 4.19 1.11
CA MET A 311 -31.81 4.73 -0.23
C MET A 311 -32.42 3.69 -1.18
N LEU A 312 -32.05 2.41 -1.03
CA LEU A 312 -32.58 1.29 -1.85
C LEU A 312 -33.92 0.77 -1.37
N LYS A 313 -34.30 1.02 -0.13
CA LYS A 313 -35.49 0.49 0.51
C LYS A 313 -36.77 0.74 -0.30
N GLY A 314 -37.47 -0.35 -0.65
CA GLY A 314 -38.70 -0.29 -1.45
C GLY A 314 -38.54 0.12 -2.91
N LYS A 315 -37.28 0.16 -3.40
CA LYS A 315 -36.95 0.53 -4.78
C LYS A 315 -36.27 -0.63 -5.51
N THR A 316 -36.30 -0.59 -6.82
CA THR A 316 -35.62 -1.55 -7.70
C THR A 316 -34.60 -0.81 -8.55
N ILE A 317 -33.40 -1.35 -8.71
CA ILE A 317 -32.37 -0.80 -9.58
C ILE A 317 -32.84 -0.78 -11.03
N HIS A 318 -32.32 0.16 -11.80
CA HIS A 318 -32.64 0.28 -13.22
C HIS A 318 -32.24 -1.00 -13.98
N PRO A 319 -33.08 -1.54 -14.89
CA PRO A 319 -32.83 -2.83 -15.54
C PRO A 319 -31.56 -2.89 -16.38
N SER A 320 -31.02 -1.75 -16.80
CA SER A 320 -29.73 -1.70 -17.52
C SER A 320 -28.51 -1.73 -16.60
N VAL A 321 -28.69 -1.59 -15.28
CA VAL A 321 -27.58 -1.46 -14.33
C VAL A 321 -27.34 -2.75 -13.58
N SER A 322 -26.08 -3.17 -13.48
CA SER A 322 -25.66 -4.22 -12.57
C SER A 322 -25.05 -3.59 -11.31
N LEU A 323 -25.70 -3.77 -10.16
CA LEU A 323 -25.25 -3.23 -8.87
C LEU A 323 -24.63 -4.33 -8.00
N SER A 324 -23.44 -4.07 -7.44
CA SER A 324 -22.86 -4.88 -6.36
C SER A 324 -22.62 -4.04 -5.11
N VAL A 325 -22.80 -4.68 -3.94
CA VAL A 325 -22.54 -4.11 -2.61
C VAL A 325 -21.63 -5.07 -1.84
N SER A 326 -20.48 -4.58 -1.36
CA SER A 326 -19.51 -5.34 -0.56
C SER A 326 -19.38 -4.67 0.82
N PRO A 327 -19.99 -5.23 1.90
CA PRO A 327 -19.77 -4.73 3.25
C PRO A 327 -18.29 -4.86 3.67
N GLY A 328 -17.80 -3.95 4.50
CA GLY A 328 -16.39 -3.85 4.83
C GLY A 328 -15.88 -4.95 5.76
N SER A 329 -16.75 -5.49 6.59
CA SER A 329 -16.39 -6.55 7.53
C SER A 329 -17.57 -7.48 7.83
N ARG A 330 -17.24 -8.65 8.40
CA ARG A 330 -18.26 -9.56 8.92
C ARG A 330 -19.11 -8.90 10.00
N GLN A 331 -18.54 -8.02 10.82
CA GLN A 331 -19.29 -7.24 11.79
C GLN A 331 -20.35 -6.39 11.08
N VAL A 332 -19.96 -5.64 10.06
CA VAL A 332 -20.90 -4.82 9.25
C VAL A 332 -21.98 -5.69 8.63
N LEU A 333 -21.61 -6.79 7.97
CA LEU A 333 -22.57 -7.69 7.32
C LEU A 333 -23.55 -8.30 8.32
N THR A 334 -23.07 -8.71 9.50
CA THR A 334 -23.93 -9.26 10.57
C THR A 334 -24.93 -8.21 11.07
N MET A 335 -24.46 -6.97 11.30
CA MET A 335 -25.32 -5.88 11.76
C MET A 335 -26.35 -5.45 10.73
N LEU A 336 -26.01 -5.48 9.43
CA LEU A 336 -26.98 -5.26 8.34
C LEU A 336 -28.03 -6.36 8.29
N SER A 337 -27.65 -7.60 8.56
CA SER A 337 -28.58 -8.73 8.64
C SER A 337 -29.52 -8.58 9.83
N ASP A 338 -28.98 -8.21 10.99
CA ASP A 338 -29.72 -8.10 12.25
C ASP A 338 -30.80 -6.99 12.21
N CYS A 339 -30.47 -5.84 11.60
CA CYS A 339 -31.41 -4.72 11.46
C CYS A 339 -32.32 -4.78 10.22
N GLY A 340 -32.20 -5.82 9.38
CA GLY A 340 -32.99 -5.99 8.15
C GLY A 340 -32.50 -5.19 6.94
N ALA A 341 -31.47 -4.36 7.08
CA ALA A 341 -30.90 -3.55 6.00
C ALA A 341 -30.36 -4.41 4.83
N LEU A 342 -29.82 -5.59 5.14
CA LEU A 342 -29.38 -6.54 4.12
C LEU A 342 -30.54 -7.00 3.23
N SER A 343 -31.72 -7.22 3.81
CA SER A 343 -32.93 -7.58 3.05
C SER A 343 -33.36 -6.46 2.09
N ASP A 344 -33.28 -5.19 2.53
CA ASP A 344 -33.60 -4.04 1.68
C ASP A 344 -32.62 -3.93 0.48
N ILE A 345 -31.32 -4.19 0.72
CA ILE A 345 -30.30 -4.22 -0.35
C ILE A 345 -30.61 -5.34 -1.37
N LEU A 346 -30.86 -6.57 -0.89
CA LEU A 346 -31.17 -7.72 -1.76
C LEU A 346 -32.46 -7.53 -2.54
N ALA A 347 -33.51 -7.00 -1.90
CA ALA A 347 -34.81 -6.76 -2.52
C ALA A 347 -34.74 -5.74 -3.68
N SER A 348 -33.77 -4.83 -3.65
CA SER A 348 -33.55 -3.86 -4.73
C SER A 348 -33.02 -4.49 -6.03
N GLY A 349 -32.53 -5.74 -6.01
CA GLY A 349 -31.86 -6.43 -7.11
C GLY A 349 -30.34 -6.31 -7.07
N ALA A 350 -29.76 -5.76 -6.01
CA ALA A 350 -28.32 -5.69 -5.83
C ALA A 350 -27.72 -7.07 -5.54
N ARG A 351 -26.52 -7.32 -6.03
CA ARG A 351 -25.68 -8.47 -5.62
C ARG A 351 -24.90 -8.09 -4.38
N VAL A 352 -24.91 -8.95 -3.37
CA VAL A 352 -24.02 -8.82 -2.22
C VAL A 352 -22.79 -9.69 -2.45
N LEU A 353 -21.62 -9.07 -2.42
CA LEU A 353 -20.34 -9.76 -2.55
C LEU A 353 -19.70 -9.97 -1.17
N GLU A 354 -18.62 -10.75 -1.14
CA GLU A 354 -17.85 -10.97 0.08
C GLU A 354 -17.31 -9.66 0.69
N CYS A 355 -17.02 -9.70 1.98
CA CYS A 355 -16.31 -8.64 2.69
C CYS A 355 -14.83 -8.65 2.31
N ALA A 356 -14.51 -8.20 1.11
CA ALA A 356 -13.19 -8.35 0.49
C ALA A 356 -12.84 -7.17 -0.42
N CYS A 357 -11.54 -7.02 -0.72
CA CYS A 357 -10.99 -5.99 -1.60
C CYS A 357 -10.95 -6.39 -3.09
N GLY A 358 -11.15 -7.66 -3.42
CA GLY A 358 -11.04 -8.21 -4.78
C GLY A 358 -11.76 -7.43 -5.89
N PRO A 359 -13.00 -6.97 -5.71
CA PRO A 359 -13.72 -6.19 -6.74
C PRO A 359 -13.02 -4.91 -7.17
N CYS A 360 -12.13 -4.34 -6.33
CA CYS A 360 -11.36 -3.14 -6.65
C CYS A 360 -10.44 -3.34 -7.89
N ILE A 361 -9.94 -4.56 -8.08
CA ILE A 361 -9.14 -4.95 -9.24
C ILE A 361 -9.92 -5.79 -10.26
N GLY A 362 -11.24 -5.81 -10.14
CA GLY A 362 -12.13 -6.51 -11.06
C GLY A 362 -12.38 -8.00 -10.73
N MET A 363 -11.86 -8.52 -9.63
CA MET A 363 -12.15 -9.89 -9.22
C MET A 363 -13.64 -10.06 -8.84
N GLY A 364 -14.32 -10.95 -9.56
CA GLY A 364 -15.73 -11.25 -9.34
C GLY A 364 -16.72 -10.21 -9.89
N PHE A 365 -16.27 -8.99 -10.23
CA PHE A 365 -17.15 -7.95 -10.77
C PHE A 365 -16.40 -6.90 -11.60
N SER A 366 -15.99 -7.26 -12.81
CA SER A 366 -15.38 -6.36 -13.80
C SER A 366 -16.45 -5.64 -14.63
N PRO A 367 -16.19 -4.41 -15.13
CA PRO A 367 -17.06 -3.79 -16.13
C PRO A 367 -16.98 -4.56 -17.46
N ASN A 368 -18.05 -4.46 -18.28
CA ASN A 368 -18.00 -4.93 -19.67
C ASN A 368 -17.06 -4.06 -20.51
N SER A 369 -16.69 -4.53 -21.71
CA SER A 369 -15.86 -3.76 -22.65
C SER A 369 -16.49 -2.41 -22.97
N GLY A 370 -15.74 -1.33 -22.80
CA GLY A 370 -16.21 0.04 -22.97
C GLY A 370 -17.27 0.51 -21.97
N GLY A 371 -17.66 -0.34 -21.01
CA GLY A 371 -18.76 -0.07 -20.08
C GLY A 371 -18.46 1.01 -19.05
N VAL A 372 -19.48 1.78 -18.70
CA VAL A 372 -19.44 2.82 -17.66
C VAL A 372 -19.70 2.21 -16.30
N SER A 373 -18.69 2.24 -15.42
CA SER A 373 -18.75 1.70 -14.06
C SER A 373 -18.56 2.80 -13.03
N LEU A 374 -19.57 3.01 -12.17
CA LEU A 374 -19.45 3.91 -11.02
C LEU A 374 -18.99 3.12 -9.80
N ARG A 375 -17.95 3.59 -9.14
CA ARG A 375 -17.35 2.89 -7.99
C ARG A 375 -17.12 3.83 -6.81
N THR A 376 -17.46 3.37 -5.62
CA THR A 376 -17.13 4.10 -4.39
C THR A 376 -15.69 3.86 -3.94
N PHE A 377 -14.89 3.27 -4.80
CA PHE A 377 -13.50 2.87 -4.60
C PHE A 377 -12.55 4.08 -4.69
N ASN A 378 -11.25 3.82 -4.64
CA ASN A 378 -10.24 4.89 -4.56
C ASN A 378 -9.46 5.11 -5.87
N ARG A 379 -9.46 4.15 -6.82
CA ARG A 379 -8.67 4.20 -8.05
C ARG A 379 -9.49 3.88 -9.28
N ASN A 380 -9.27 4.66 -10.34
CA ASN A 380 -9.94 4.52 -11.63
C ASN A 380 -8.96 4.54 -12.82
N PHE A 381 -7.70 4.15 -12.60
CA PHE A 381 -6.70 4.07 -13.67
C PHE A 381 -7.16 3.14 -14.79
N LEU A 382 -6.69 3.39 -16.02
CA LEU A 382 -6.98 2.58 -17.18
C LEU A 382 -6.70 1.09 -16.93
N GLY A 383 -7.68 0.24 -17.15
CA GLY A 383 -7.56 -1.21 -16.92
C GLY A 383 -7.58 -1.67 -15.45
N ARG A 384 -7.64 -0.75 -14.49
CA ARG A 384 -7.57 -1.07 -13.05
C ARG A 384 -8.61 -2.09 -12.59
N SER A 385 -9.82 -2.03 -13.13
CA SER A 385 -10.95 -2.85 -12.69
C SER A 385 -11.14 -4.14 -13.50
N GLY A 386 -10.08 -4.62 -14.16
CA GLY A 386 -10.06 -5.89 -14.89
C GLY A 386 -10.35 -5.76 -16.39
N THR A 387 -11.08 -4.73 -16.81
CA THR A 387 -11.39 -4.46 -18.23
C THR A 387 -10.56 -3.27 -18.71
N ARG A 388 -9.81 -3.49 -19.81
CA ARG A 388 -8.81 -2.51 -20.27
C ARG A 388 -9.41 -1.17 -20.68
N ASP A 389 -10.56 -1.18 -21.34
CA ASP A 389 -11.26 -0.01 -21.90
C ASP A 389 -12.47 0.42 -21.08
N GLY A 390 -12.67 -0.17 -19.89
CA GLY A 390 -13.75 0.19 -18.98
C GLY A 390 -13.63 1.64 -18.50
N GLN A 391 -14.75 2.38 -18.56
CA GLN A 391 -14.85 3.77 -18.13
C GLN A 391 -15.23 3.82 -16.65
N VAL A 392 -14.21 3.85 -15.78
CA VAL A 392 -14.40 3.82 -14.33
C VAL A 392 -14.43 5.22 -13.74
N TYR A 393 -15.52 5.54 -13.05
CA TYR A 393 -15.73 6.79 -12.32
C TYR A 393 -15.69 6.53 -10.82
N LEU A 394 -15.17 7.48 -10.04
CA LEU A 394 -15.20 7.41 -8.56
C LEU A 394 -16.26 8.37 -8.03
N VAL A 395 -17.13 7.83 -7.16
CA VAL A 395 -18.29 8.55 -6.62
C VAL A 395 -18.52 8.21 -5.15
N SER A 396 -19.37 9.00 -4.48
CA SER A 396 -19.90 8.65 -3.16
C SER A 396 -20.91 7.50 -3.23
N PRO A 397 -21.18 6.78 -2.11
CA PRO A 397 -22.23 5.78 -2.06
C PRO A 397 -23.60 6.32 -2.46
N GLU A 398 -23.92 7.55 -2.07
CA GLU A 398 -25.18 8.21 -2.37
C GLU A 398 -25.34 8.47 -3.87
N THR A 399 -24.30 9.00 -4.52
CA THR A 399 -24.27 9.18 -5.99
C THR A 399 -24.37 7.83 -6.73
N ALA A 400 -23.67 6.81 -6.20
CA ALA A 400 -23.71 5.46 -6.76
C ALA A 400 -25.12 4.87 -6.73
N VAL A 401 -25.83 4.95 -5.60
CA VAL A 401 -27.21 4.45 -5.47
C VAL A 401 -28.17 5.24 -6.35
N ALA A 402 -28.10 6.58 -6.31
CA ALA A 402 -28.95 7.44 -7.15
C ALA A 402 -28.84 7.05 -8.63
N SER A 403 -27.61 6.85 -9.08
CA SER A 403 -27.32 6.45 -10.47
C SER A 403 -27.76 5.02 -10.79
N ALA A 404 -27.65 4.10 -9.80
CA ALA A 404 -28.13 2.73 -9.98
C ALA A 404 -29.66 2.67 -10.15
N LEU A 405 -30.39 3.58 -9.51
CA LEU A 405 -31.86 3.66 -9.61
C LEU A 405 -32.34 4.27 -10.92
N THR A 406 -31.61 5.23 -11.49
CA THR A 406 -32.01 5.96 -12.70
C THR A 406 -31.44 5.40 -14.00
N GLY A 407 -30.29 4.68 -13.93
CA GLY A 407 -29.55 4.23 -15.10
C GLY A 407 -28.63 5.30 -15.72
N TYR A 408 -28.53 6.48 -15.10
CA TYR A 408 -27.68 7.59 -15.52
C TYR A 408 -26.90 8.13 -14.33
N ILE A 409 -25.78 8.83 -14.58
CA ILE A 409 -25.09 9.58 -13.53
C ILE A 409 -26.07 10.61 -12.97
N THR A 410 -26.39 10.50 -11.69
CA THR A 410 -27.45 11.25 -11.04
C THR A 410 -26.95 11.95 -9.79
N ASP A 411 -27.22 13.25 -9.68
CA ASP A 411 -26.99 14.03 -8.48
C ASP A 411 -27.93 13.54 -7.36
N PRO A 412 -27.41 12.97 -6.27
CA PRO A 412 -28.24 12.44 -5.19
C PRO A 412 -29.04 13.52 -4.45
N THR A 413 -28.66 14.80 -4.53
CA THR A 413 -29.39 15.91 -3.91
C THR A 413 -30.74 16.16 -4.58
N THR A 414 -31.00 15.58 -5.76
CA THR A 414 -32.28 15.64 -6.45
C THR A 414 -33.31 14.65 -5.88
N ILE A 415 -32.89 13.76 -4.97
CA ILE A 415 -33.78 12.80 -4.31
C ILE A 415 -34.58 13.51 -3.22
N ASP A 416 -35.89 13.57 -3.40
CA ASP A 416 -36.81 14.25 -2.48
C ASP A 416 -37.18 13.34 -1.29
N GLN A 417 -36.18 12.90 -0.52
CA GLN A 417 -36.40 12.13 0.73
C GLN A 417 -35.26 12.44 1.71
N PRO A 418 -35.57 12.72 3.00
CA PRO A 418 -34.54 12.88 4.00
C PRO A 418 -33.84 11.52 4.26
N LEU A 419 -32.54 11.49 4.17
CA LEU A 419 -31.74 10.32 4.51
C LEU A 419 -31.39 10.34 6.00
N HIS A 420 -32.10 9.59 6.79
CA HIS A 420 -31.82 9.41 8.21
C HIS A 420 -31.29 8.01 8.48
N VAL A 421 -30.08 7.95 9.04
CA VAL A 421 -29.44 6.72 9.49
C VAL A 421 -29.05 6.89 10.95
N THR A 422 -29.51 5.97 11.79
CA THR A 422 -29.16 5.94 13.20
C THR A 422 -28.08 4.88 13.41
N MET A 423 -26.95 5.31 13.92
CA MET A 423 -25.88 4.40 14.32
C MET A 423 -26.18 3.78 15.68
N PRO A 424 -25.95 2.48 15.86
CA PRO A 424 -26.14 1.84 17.16
C PRO A 424 -25.08 2.35 18.17
N GLU A 425 -25.47 2.41 19.45
CA GLU A 425 -24.56 2.78 20.54
C GLU A 425 -23.47 1.70 20.77
N LYS A 426 -23.77 0.44 20.43
CA LYS A 426 -22.84 -0.69 20.55
C LYS A 426 -22.83 -1.51 19.27
N PHE A 427 -21.64 -1.91 18.86
CA PHE A 427 -21.46 -2.80 17.72
C PHE A 427 -21.51 -4.27 18.17
N LEU A 428 -21.93 -5.16 17.27
CA LEU A 428 -21.91 -6.61 17.50
C LEU A 428 -20.48 -7.14 17.30
N VAL A 429 -19.68 -7.11 18.36
CA VAL A 429 -18.30 -7.56 18.32
C VAL A 429 -18.22 -9.09 18.35
N ASN A 430 -17.53 -9.67 17.36
CA ASN A 430 -17.27 -11.10 17.29
C ASN A 430 -15.88 -11.36 16.68
N ASP A 431 -14.89 -11.58 17.53
CA ASP A 431 -13.50 -11.79 17.14
C ASP A 431 -13.15 -13.24 16.77
N SER A 432 -14.14 -14.14 16.65
CA SER A 432 -13.91 -15.58 16.34
C SER A 432 -13.21 -15.83 14.98
N ALA A 433 -13.19 -14.85 14.09
CA ALA A 433 -12.44 -14.92 12.82
C ALA A 433 -11.02 -14.33 12.91
N VAL A 434 -10.64 -13.79 14.07
CA VAL A 434 -9.26 -13.37 14.35
C VAL A 434 -8.59 -14.42 15.22
N LEU A 435 -7.66 -15.16 14.63
CA LEU A 435 -6.92 -16.20 15.34
C LEU A 435 -5.73 -15.58 16.07
N PRO A 436 -5.59 -15.78 17.38
CA PRO A 436 -4.39 -15.36 18.11
C PRO A 436 -3.20 -16.23 17.72
N PRO A 437 -1.96 -15.72 17.85
CA PRO A 437 -0.77 -16.52 17.66
C PRO A 437 -0.64 -17.61 18.74
N LEU A 438 0.14 -18.63 18.42
CA LEU A 438 0.48 -19.66 19.42
C LEU A 438 1.28 -19.05 20.59
N PRO A 439 1.07 -19.55 21.82
CA PRO A 439 1.96 -19.27 22.94
C PRO A 439 3.42 -19.61 22.59
N ALA A 440 4.38 -18.89 23.17
CA ALA A 440 5.79 -19.00 22.80
C ALA A 440 6.37 -20.44 22.99
N ASP A 441 5.92 -21.14 24.00
CA ASP A 441 6.29 -22.53 24.31
C ASP A 441 5.81 -23.54 23.25
N LYS A 442 4.70 -23.26 22.57
CA LYS A 442 4.14 -24.11 21.50
C LYS A 442 4.58 -23.68 20.11
N ALA A 443 5.02 -22.43 19.97
CA ALA A 443 5.37 -21.84 18.68
C ALA A 443 6.67 -22.43 18.10
N ALA A 444 7.63 -22.81 18.94
CA ALA A 444 8.94 -23.34 18.50
C ALA A 444 8.79 -24.59 17.60
N ASP A 445 7.93 -25.50 17.99
CA ASP A 445 7.70 -26.79 17.30
C ASP A 445 6.57 -26.70 16.25
N ALA A 446 5.96 -25.53 16.06
CA ALA A 446 4.87 -25.37 15.11
C ALA A 446 5.35 -25.52 13.67
N GLU A 447 4.69 -26.39 12.92
CA GLU A 447 4.94 -26.58 11.49
C GLU A 447 4.37 -25.40 10.68
N VAL A 448 5.19 -24.89 9.75
CA VAL A 448 4.75 -23.91 8.74
C VAL A 448 4.47 -24.64 7.43
N LEU A 449 3.21 -24.65 7.02
CA LEU A 449 2.77 -25.37 5.81
C LEU A 449 3.00 -24.51 4.57
N ARG A 450 3.75 -25.05 3.61
CA ARG A 450 4.02 -24.38 2.33
C ARG A 450 3.46 -25.21 1.18
N GLY A 451 2.69 -24.58 0.33
CA GLY A 451 2.32 -25.16 -0.95
C GLY A 451 3.52 -25.26 -1.91
N PRO A 452 3.38 -26.03 -2.99
CA PRO A 452 4.49 -26.29 -3.92
C PRO A 452 5.04 -25.03 -4.59
N ASN A 453 4.24 -23.95 -4.66
CA ASN A 453 4.62 -22.67 -5.24
C ASN A 453 5.34 -21.73 -4.24
N ILE A 454 5.26 -21.97 -2.94
CA ILE A 454 5.88 -21.13 -1.91
C ILE A 454 7.28 -21.63 -1.62
N LYS A 455 8.29 -20.87 -2.05
CA LYS A 455 9.71 -21.23 -1.90
C LYS A 455 10.38 -20.34 -0.85
N GLU A 456 11.45 -20.85 -0.24
CA GLU A 456 12.27 -20.07 0.66
C GLU A 456 12.78 -18.79 -0.03
N PHE A 457 12.82 -17.70 0.73
CA PHE A 457 13.35 -16.45 0.22
C PHE A 457 14.87 -16.55 0.01
N PRO A 458 15.40 -16.12 -1.12
CA PRO A 458 16.83 -16.23 -1.41
C PRO A 458 17.64 -15.27 -0.53
N LYS A 459 18.79 -15.75 -0.05
CA LYS A 459 19.73 -14.95 0.75
C LYS A 459 20.85 -14.41 -0.12
N SER A 460 21.11 -13.11 -0.02
CA SER A 460 22.29 -12.51 -0.60
C SER A 460 23.51 -12.76 0.29
N LYS A 461 24.69 -12.70 -0.30
CA LYS A 461 25.98 -12.87 0.40
C LYS A 461 26.56 -11.51 0.78
N PRO A 462 27.22 -11.37 1.94
CA PRO A 462 28.01 -10.19 2.27
C PRO A 462 28.99 -9.82 1.13
N PHE A 463 29.32 -8.53 1.02
CA PHE A 463 30.38 -8.11 0.10
C PHE A 463 31.76 -8.41 0.69
N ALA A 464 32.64 -8.95 -0.15
CA ALA A 464 34.08 -8.93 0.10
C ALA A 464 34.65 -7.57 -0.33
N ASP A 465 35.88 -7.26 0.07
CA ASP A 465 36.52 -5.99 -0.31
C ASP A 465 36.93 -5.92 -1.80
N SER A 466 36.75 -6.98 -2.54
CA SER A 466 36.86 -7.03 -3.99
C SER A 466 35.78 -7.88 -4.62
N LEU A 467 35.37 -7.49 -5.83
CA LEU A 467 34.43 -8.24 -6.65
C LEU A 467 35.03 -8.44 -8.04
N THR A 468 35.27 -9.70 -8.41
CA THR A 468 35.63 -10.06 -9.80
C THR A 468 34.44 -10.83 -10.38
N ALA A 469 33.78 -10.29 -11.38
CA ALA A 469 32.57 -10.87 -11.94
C ALA A 469 32.45 -10.61 -13.45
N LYS A 470 31.70 -11.49 -14.10
CA LYS A 470 31.43 -11.38 -15.55
C LYS A 470 30.36 -10.32 -15.82
N LEU A 471 30.56 -9.50 -16.85
CA LEU A 471 29.53 -8.63 -17.42
C LEU A 471 28.53 -9.52 -18.19
N VAL A 472 27.48 -9.97 -17.48
CA VAL A 472 26.51 -10.94 -18.03
C VAL A 472 25.48 -10.32 -18.95
N LEU A 473 25.25 -8.99 -18.85
CA LEU A 473 24.29 -8.29 -19.70
C LEU A 473 24.66 -6.81 -19.85
N LYS A 474 24.66 -6.32 -21.09
CA LYS A 474 24.74 -4.90 -21.42
C LYS A 474 23.43 -4.47 -22.08
N VAL A 475 22.73 -3.50 -21.49
CA VAL A 475 21.43 -2.98 -21.96
C VAL A 475 21.48 -1.47 -22.16
N GLY A 476 20.64 -0.96 -23.05
CA GLY A 476 20.57 0.46 -23.39
C GLY A 476 19.88 1.33 -22.32
N ASP A 477 19.39 2.49 -22.78
CA ASP A 477 18.68 3.48 -21.97
C ASP A 477 17.23 3.04 -21.65
N ASN A 478 16.66 3.63 -20.59
CA ASN A 478 15.25 3.50 -20.22
C ASN A 478 14.81 2.06 -19.94
N ILE A 479 15.68 1.26 -19.35
CA ILE A 479 15.30 -0.08 -18.88
C ILE A 479 14.28 0.06 -17.74
N THR A 480 13.11 -0.51 -17.95
CA THR A 480 12.02 -0.48 -16.97
C THR A 480 12.08 -1.67 -16.01
N THR A 481 11.40 -1.57 -14.88
CA THR A 481 11.21 -2.72 -13.97
C THR A 481 10.47 -3.89 -14.65
N ASP A 482 9.66 -3.63 -15.69
CA ASP A 482 9.03 -4.66 -16.52
C ASP A 482 10.01 -5.34 -17.49
N HIS A 483 11.02 -4.63 -17.98
CA HIS A 483 12.12 -5.24 -18.76
C HIS A 483 12.96 -6.16 -17.89
N ILE A 484 13.20 -5.77 -16.61
CA ILE A 484 14.01 -6.57 -15.67
C ILE A 484 13.21 -7.79 -15.21
N MET A 485 11.95 -7.57 -14.77
CA MET A 485 11.08 -8.63 -14.29
C MET A 485 9.63 -8.36 -14.71
N PRO A 486 9.11 -9.04 -15.72
CA PRO A 486 7.73 -8.90 -16.17
C PRO A 486 6.72 -9.16 -15.06
N ALA A 487 5.57 -8.47 -15.08
CA ALA A 487 4.52 -8.60 -14.05
C ALA A 487 3.13 -8.80 -14.65
N GLY A 488 3.02 -9.53 -15.74
CA GLY A 488 1.74 -9.90 -16.35
C GLY A 488 0.93 -10.89 -15.51
N ALA A 489 -0.37 -11.02 -15.81
CA ALA A 489 -1.30 -11.93 -15.11
C ALA A 489 -0.81 -13.39 -15.01
N LYS A 490 -0.01 -13.84 -15.96
CA LYS A 490 0.60 -15.18 -15.96
C LYS A 490 1.68 -15.37 -14.89
N ILE A 491 2.30 -14.29 -14.44
CA ILE A 491 3.47 -14.30 -13.53
C ILE A 491 3.07 -13.97 -12.10
N LEU A 492 2.05 -13.11 -11.93
CA LEU A 492 1.57 -12.66 -10.63
C LEU A 492 1.27 -13.78 -9.60
N PRO A 493 0.70 -14.94 -9.97
CA PRO A 493 0.48 -16.04 -9.03
C PRO A 493 1.76 -16.65 -8.45
N TYR A 494 2.90 -16.44 -9.11
CA TYR A 494 4.20 -17.05 -8.74
C TYR A 494 5.13 -16.08 -8.00
N ARG A 495 4.65 -14.94 -7.51
CA ARG A 495 5.51 -13.90 -6.93
C ARG A 495 6.30 -14.34 -5.68
N SER A 496 5.85 -15.36 -4.96
CA SER A 496 6.58 -15.99 -3.85
C SER A 496 7.56 -17.09 -4.28
N ASN A 497 7.67 -17.34 -5.59
CA ASN A 497 8.55 -18.35 -6.16
C ASN A 497 9.68 -17.72 -6.98
N ILE A 498 10.64 -17.11 -6.29
CA ILE A 498 11.78 -16.44 -6.94
C ILE A 498 12.54 -17.38 -7.89
N PRO A 499 12.80 -18.67 -7.55
CA PRO A 499 13.39 -19.62 -8.48
C PRO A 499 12.62 -19.79 -9.80
N TYR A 500 11.30 -19.76 -9.75
CA TYR A 500 10.47 -19.84 -10.97
C TYR A 500 10.50 -18.52 -11.74
N LEU A 501 10.36 -17.39 -11.03
CA LEU A 501 10.41 -16.05 -11.62
C LEU A 501 11.74 -15.77 -12.31
N SER A 502 12.85 -16.35 -11.81
CA SER A 502 14.18 -16.11 -12.37
C SER A 502 14.31 -16.49 -13.84
N LYS A 503 13.46 -17.41 -14.32
CA LYS A 503 13.42 -17.80 -15.74
C LYS A 503 13.00 -16.68 -16.69
N PHE A 504 12.27 -15.67 -16.18
CA PHE A 504 11.72 -14.56 -16.94
C PHE A 504 12.55 -13.27 -16.78
N CYS A 505 13.64 -13.33 -16.00
CA CYS A 505 14.47 -12.16 -15.75
C CYS A 505 15.14 -11.69 -17.06
N PHE A 506 14.93 -10.42 -17.41
CA PHE A 506 15.38 -9.79 -18.65
C PHE A 506 14.95 -10.52 -19.95
N GLU A 507 13.96 -11.41 -19.89
CA GLU A 507 13.49 -12.18 -21.06
C GLU A 507 13.18 -11.30 -22.28
N VAL A 508 12.67 -10.09 -22.05
CA VAL A 508 12.34 -9.11 -23.11
C VAL A 508 13.61 -8.53 -23.76
N CYS A 509 14.73 -8.44 -23.01
CA CYS A 509 15.99 -7.89 -23.48
C CYS A 509 16.90 -8.97 -24.07
N ASP A 510 16.98 -10.11 -23.38
CA ASP A 510 17.82 -11.25 -23.73
C ASP A 510 17.20 -12.53 -23.15
N PRO A 511 16.52 -13.35 -23.96
CA PRO A 511 15.91 -14.61 -23.50
C PRO A 511 16.88 -15.61 -22.87
N THR A 512 18.20 -15.47 -23.12
CA THR A 512 19.25 -16.37 -22.58
C THR A 512 19.87 -15.88 -21.28
N PHE A 513 19.48 -14.67 -20.82
CA PHE A 513 20.11 -14.02 -19.67
C PHE A 513 20.08 -14.90 -18.42
N ALA A 514 18.92 -15.47 -18.06
CA ALA A 514 18.77 -16.23 -16.83
C ALA A 514 19.73 -17.43 -16.74
N GLU A 515 19.91 -18.14 -17.85
CA GLU A 515 20.83 -19.29 -17.92
C GLU A 515 22.30 -18.84 -17.85
N ARG A 516 22.66 -17.77 -18.56
CA ARG A 516 24.03 -17.24 -18.58
C ARG A 516 24.43 -16.65 -17.23
N ALA A 517 23.52 -15.89 -16.58
CA ALA A 517 23.77 -15.33 -15.26
C ALA A 517 23.98 -16.43 -14.21
N LYS A 518 23.11 -17.47 -14.23
CA LYS A 518 23.25 -18.61 -13.33
C LYS A 518 24.54 -19.38 -13.54
N ALA A 519 24.98 -19.55 -14.78
CA ALA A 519 26.23 -20.23 -15.12
C ALA A 519 27.48 -19.41 -14.74
N ALA A 520 27.40 -18.07 -14.76
CA ALA A 520 28.49 -17.17 -14.37
C ALA A 520 28.73 -17.15 -12.85
N GLY A 521 27.70 -17.44 -12.04
CA GLY A 521 27.78 -17.31 -10.57
C GLY A 521 27.62 -15.86 -10.12
N ASP A 522 28.74 -15.14 -9.92
CA ASP A 522 28.70 -13.70 -9.65
C ASP A 522 28.71 -12.92 -10.97
N GLY A 523 27.79 -11.97 -11.14
CA GLY A 523 27.57 -11.22 -12.36
C GLY A 523 27.45 -9.71 -12.17
N ILE A 524 27.78 -8.98 -13.23
CA ILE A 524 27.57 -7.53 -13.34
C ILE A 524 26.63 -7.26 -14.52
N VAL A 525 25.67 -6.35 -14.31
CA VAL A 525 24.82 -5.81 -15.38
C VAL A 525 25.27 -4.39 -15.68
N VAL A 526 25.40 -4.04 -16.96
CA VAL A 526 25.69 -2.67 -17.40
C VAL A 526 24.48 -2.09 -18.12
N GLY A 527 24.02 -0.92 -17.66
CA GLY A 527 22.86 -0.22 -18.21
C GLY A 527 23.17 1.18 -18.72
N GLY A 528 22.31 1.69 -19.57
CA GLY A 528 22.33 3.09 -20.03
C GLY A 528 21.70 4.05 -19.01
N SER A 529 21.11 5.13 -19.51
CA SER A 529 20.46 6.16 -18.69
C SER A 529 19.09 5.71 -18.18
N ASN A 530 18.71 6.20 -16.97
CA ASN A 530 17.39 5.97 -16.37
C ASN A 530 17.06 4.48 -16.19
N TYR A 531 18.03 3.70 -15.69
CA TYR A 531 17.87 2.27 -15.42
C TYR A 531 16.91 2.02 -14.25
N GLY A 532 15.97 1.09 -14.40
CA GLY A 532 15.02 0.70 -13.37
C GLY A 532 13.79 1.63 -13.24
N GLN A 533 13.46 2.40 -14.28
CA GLN A 533 12.26 3.24 -14.27
C GLN A 533 10.98 2.41 -14.20
N GLY A 534 9.90 3.00 -13.68
CA GLY A 534 8.58 2.36 -13.58
C GLY A 534 8.12 2.13 -12.15
N SER A 535 7.38 1.04 -11.92
CA SER A 535 6.83 0.74 -10.59
C SER A 535 7.91 0.28 -9.60
N SER A 536 7.67 0.52 -8.31
CA SER A 536 8.57 0.19 -7.19
C SER A 536 8.61 -1.32 -6.89
N ARG A 537 8.93 -2.16 -7.89
CA ARG A 537 8.95 -3.61 -7.73
C ARG A 537 10.27 -4.10 -7.14
N GLU A 538 10.21 -4.63 -5.94
CA GLU A 538 11.36 -5.29 -5.30
C GLU A 538 11.87 -6.49 -6.11
N HIS A 539 10.98 -7.24 -6.78
CA HIS A 539 11.34 -8.37 -7.64
C HIS A 539 12.34 -8.01 -8.75
N ALA A 540 12.35 -6.75 -9.21
CA ALA A 540 13.33 -6.26 -10.18
C ALA A 540 14.77 -6.14 -9.60
N ALA A 541 14.93 -6.29 -8.29
CA ALA A 541 16.22 -6.42 -7.62
C ALA A 541 16.44 -7.84 -7.05
N LEU A 542 15.41 -8.44 -6.46
CA LEU A 542 15.48 -9.77 -5.84
C LEU A 542 15.79 -10.88 -6.85
N VAL A 543 15.17 -10.81 -8.04
CA VAL A 543 15.38 -11.86 -9.06
C VAL A 543 16.78 -11.80 -9.67
N PRO A 544 17.31 -10.65 -10.08
CA PRO A 544 18.73 -10.51 -10.42
C PRO A 544 19.68 -10.97 -9.31
N MET A 545 19.42 -10.60 -8.05
CA MET A 545 20.21 -11.04 -6.90
C MET A 545 20.24 -12.57 -6.78
N TYR A 546 19.08 -13.22 -6.93
CA TYR A 546 18.99 -14.69 -6.92
C TYR A 546 19.79 -15.34 -8.04
N LEU A 547 19.89 -14.70 -9.21
CA LEU A 547 20.71 -15.14 -10.34
C LEU A 547 22.20 -14.81 -10.19
N GLY A 548 22.63 -14.23 -9.06
CA GLY A 548 24.01 -13.94 -8.77
C GLY A 548 24.47 -12.53 -9.19
N ILE A 549 23.56 -11.63 -9.58
CA ILE A 549 23.96 -10.25 -9.87
C ILE A 549 24.37 -9.55 -8.59
N ARG A 550 25.62 -9.03 -8.57
CA ARG A 550 26.23 -8.35 -7.43
C ARG A 550 26.37 -6.85 -7.61
N CYS A 551 26.48 -6.39 -8.84
CA CYS A 551 26.66 -4.99 -9.16
C CYS A 551 25.87 -4.62 -10.43
N VAL A 552 25.32 -3.42 -10.43
CA VAL A 552 24.76 -2.78 -11.63
C VAL A 552 25.52 -1.48 -11.84
N ILE A 553 26.13 -1.33 -13.03
CA ILE A 553 26.82 -0.10 -13.46
C ILE A 553 25.94 0.57 -14.52
N ALA A 554 25.46 1.79 -14.30
CA ALA A 554 24.59 2.47 -15.25
C ALA A 554 25.05 3.92 -15.51
N LYS A 555 24.58 4.53 -16.60
CA LYS A 555 24.80 5.98 -16.81
C LYS A 555 24.00 6.79 -15.78
N SER A 556 22.77 6.36 -15.44
CA SER A 556 21.94 6.89 -14.34
C SER A 556 20.85 5.90 -13.95
N PHE A 557 20.29 6.06 -12.74
CA PHE A 557 19.22 5.21 -12.20
C PHE A 557 17.94 5.97 -11.94
N ALA A 558 16.81 5.25 -11.98
CA ALA A 558 15.58 5.68 -11.34
C ALA A 558 15.74 5.57 -9.81
N ARG A 559 15.36 6.62 -9.07
CA ARG A 559 15.60 6.75 -7.62
C ARG A 559 15.12 5.56 -6.78
N ILE A 560 13.89 5.09 -7.02
CA ILE A 560 13.28 4.00 -6.23
C ILE A 560 14.04 2.68 -6.45
N HIS A 561 14.55 2.45 -7.66
CA HIS A 561 15.24 1.21 -7.99
C HIS A 561 16.61 1.10 -7.29
N VAL A 562 17.29 2.22 -7.08
CA VAL A 562 18.55 2.27 -6.29
C VAL A 562 18.32 1.70 -4.89
N ALA A 563 17.24 2.12 -4.21
CA ALA A 563 16.90 1.61 -2.88
C ALA A 563 16.64 0.10 -2.90
N ASN A 564 15.91 -0.40 -3.90
CA ASN A 564 15.64 -1.83 -4.05
C ASN A 564 16.93 -2.64 -4.29
N LEU A 565 17.85 -2.15 -5.10
CA LEU A 565 19.15 -2.79 -5.34
C LEU A 565 19.95 -2.89 -4.04
N ILE A 566 20.08 -1.78 -3.30
CA ILE A 566 20.78 -1.74 -2.02
C ILE A 566 20.16 -2.73 -1.02
N ASN A 567 18.84 -2.70 -0.89
CA ASN A 567 18.12 -3.59 0.03
C ASN A 567 18.30 -5.07 -0.33
N ALA A 568 18.42 -5.39 -1.62
CA ALA A 568 18.72 -6.74 -2.10
C ALA A 568 20.22 -7.12 -2.02
N GLY A 569 21.11 -6.20 -1.62
CA GLY A 569 22.55 -6.44 -1.55
C GLY A 569 23.22 -6.40 -2.92
N ILE A 570 22.71 -5.62 -3.87
CA ILE A 570 23.32 -5.35 -5.17
C ILE A 570 23.87 -3.93 -5.17
N LEU A 571 25.16 -3.77 -5.48
CA LEU A 571 25.85 -2.48 -5.50
C LEU A 571 25.44 -1.65 -6.74
N PRO A 572 24.73 -0.52 -6.58
CA PRO A 572 24.39 0.37 -7.70
C PRO A 572 25.46 1.46 -7.83
N VAL A 573 26.10 1.57 -9.00
CA VAL A 573 27.13 2.59 -9.27
C VAL A 573 26.90 3.24 -10.63
N THR A 574 27.32 4.51 -10.77
CA THR A 574 27.20 5.23 -12.05
C THR A 574 28.56 5.48 -12.67
N PHE A 575 28.64 5.45 -14.00
CA PHE A 575 29.86 5.85 -14.70
C PHE A 575 30.28 7.27 -14.33
N GLU A 576 31.54 7.49 -13.98
CA GLU A 576 32.12 8.83 -13.84
C GLU A 576 32.18 9.53 -15.20
N ASN A 577 32.64 8.81 -16.23
CA ASN A 577 32.54 9.24 -17.61
C ASN A 577 31.55 8.35 -18.38
N PRO A 578 30.39 8.88 -18.80
CA PRO A 578 29.35 8.10 -19.50
C PRO A 578 29.82 7.43 -20.80
N GLU A 579 30.91 7.93 -21.45
CA GLU A 579 31.46 7.34 -22.66
C GLU A 579 32.19 6.00 -22.42
N ASP A 580 32.56 5.70 -21.17
CA ASP A 580 33.17 4.42 -20.81
C ASP A 580 32.21 3.25 -20.98
N TYR A 581 30.87 3.51 -20.93
CA TYR A 581 29.88 2.54 -21.28
C TYR A 581 30.10 1.91 -22.65
N ASP A 582 30.46 2.71 -23.66
CA ASP A 582 30.61 2.23 -25.04
C ASP A 582 31.84 1.33 -25.22
N LYS A 583 32.85 1.44 -24.35
CA LYS A 583 34.10 0.66 -24.37
C LYS A 583 33.95 -0.75 -23.76
N LEU A 584 32.86 -1.01 -23.03
CA LEU A 584 32.62 -2.30 -22.39
C LEU A 584 31.91 -3.27 -23.33
N ASN A 585 32.44 -4.49 -23.41
CA ASN A 585 31.82 -5.56 -24.16
C ASN A 585 31.12 -6.55 -23.23
N GLN A 586 29.99 -7.10 -23.66
CA GLN A 586 29.34 -8.20 -22.96
C GLN A 586 30.33 -9.39 -22.89
N ASP A 587 30.25 -10.12 -21.78
CA ASP A 587 31.15 -11.21 -21.42
C ASP A 587 32.54 -10.82 -20.88
N ALA A 588 32.94 -9.52 -20.90
CA ALA A 588 34.15 -9.05 -20.23
C ALA A 588 34.13 -9.39 -18.73
N VAL A 589 35.29 -9.67 -18.16
CA VAL A 589 35.42 -9.86 -16.70
C VAL A 589 35.85 -8.53 -16.08
N LEU A 590 35.06 -8.03 -15.14
CA LEU A 590 35.31 -6.78 -14.45
C LEU A 590 35.74 -7.04 -13.01
N THR A 591 36.77 -6.35 -12.55
CA THR A 591 37.25 -6.37 -11.16
C THR A 591 37.06 -5.00 -10.53
N ILE A 592 36.33 -4.96 -9.39
CA ILE A 592 36.17 -3.79 -8.55
C ILE A 592 36.96 -4.07 -7.26
N SER A 593 37.97 -3.23 -6.97
CA SER A 593 38.83 -3.38 -5.80
C SER A 593 38.52 -2.33 -4.73
N ASP A 594 38.93 -2.61 -3.48
CA ASP A 594 38.84 -1.68 -2.34
C ASP A 594 37.41 -1.16 -2.15
N ILE A 595 36.43 -2.08 -2.19
CA ILE A 595 35.01 -1.73 -2.20
C ILE A 595 34.60 -0.95 -0.95
N ALA A 596 35.04 -1.37 0.24
CA ALA A 596 34.70 -0.70 1.48
C ALA A 596 35.18 0.75 1.51
N SER A 597 36.47 0.97 1.26
CA SER A 597 37.05 2.33 1.24
C SER A 597 36.56 3.17 0.07
N GLY A 598 36.33 2.56 -1.09
CA GLY A 598 35.79 3.25 -2.28
C GLY A 598 34.36 3.72 -2.07
N MET A 599 33.52 2.93 -1.40
CA MET A 599 32.17 3.36 -0.99
C MET A 599 32.19 4.53 0.02
N GLU A 600 33.18 4.59 0.92
CA GLU A 600 33.37 5.72 1.83
C GLU A 600 33.79 6.99 1.08
N GLN A 601 34.66 6.85 0.09
CA GLN A 601 35.14 7.96 -0.74
C GLN A 601 34.14 8.39 -1.81
N GLY A 602 33.10 7.58 -2.04
CA GLY A 602 32.09 7.82 -3.08
C GLY A 602 32.55 7.47 -4.50
N ARG A 603 33.69 6.75 -4.66
CA ARG A 603 34.32 6.46 -5.94
C ARG A 603 35.03 5.10 -5.94
N LEU A 604 34.78 4.29 -6.96
CA LEU A 604 35.38 2.96 -7.11
C LEU A 604 36.15 2.85 -8.43
N ALA A 605 37.25 2.12 -8.40
CA ALA A 605 38.02 1.78 -9.59
C ALA A 605 37.53 0.43 -10.14
N VAL A 606 37.31 0.37 -11.44
CA VAL A 606 36.93 -0.85 -12.16
C VAL A 606 38.01 -1.16 -13.23
N THR A 607 38.44 -2.40 -13.30
CA THR A 607 39.41 -2.87 -14.29
C THR A 607 38.80 -4.03 -15.07
N ALA A 608 38.76 -3.93 -16.39
CA ALA A 608 38.38 -5.02 -17.29
C ALA A 608 39.55 -5.97 -17.56
N ASP A 609 39.28 -7.18 -17.98
CA ASP A 609 40.25 -8.22 -18.29
C ASP A 609 41.20 -7.89 -19.48
N ASP A 610 40.79 -6.97 -20.35
CA ASP A 610 41.62 -6.41 -21.42
C ASP A 610 42.58 -5.29 -20.91
N GLY A 611 42.55 -4.96 -19.63
CA GLY A 611 43.36 -3.92 -18.99
C GLY A 611 42.76 -2.53 -19.03
N PHE A 612 41.56 -2.35 -19.61
CA PHE A 612 40.83 -1.07 -19.56
C PHE A 612 40.42 -0.71 -18.13
N LYS A 613 40.82 0.48 -17.68
CA LYS A 613 40.49 1.01 -16.34
C LYS A 613 39.56 2.21 -16.44
N PHE A 614 38.53 2.23 -15.62
CA PHE A 614 37.59 3.34 -15.51
C PHE A 614 37.11 3.51 -14.06
N TYR A 615 36.40 4.60 -13.80
CA TYR A 615 35.90 4.90 -12.47
C TYR A 615 34.40 5.02 -12.47
N VAL A 616 33.81 4.67 -11.33
CA VAL A 616 32.38 4.77 -11.11
C VAL A 616 32.10 5.52 -9.80
N ASN A 617 31.02 6.28 -9.77
CA ASN A 617 30.55 7.02 -8.61
C ASN A 617 29.61 6.15 -7.76
N CYS A 618 29.73 6.28 -6.46
CA CYS A 618 29.01 5.50 -5.46
C CYS A 618 28.53 6.43 -4.33
N ALA A 619 27.47 7.22 -4.59
CA ALA A 619 26.92 8.15 -3.59
C ALA A 619 25.99 7.41 -2.62
N LEU A 620 26.54 6.86 -1.54
CA LEU A 620 25.81 6.09 -0.52
C LEU A 620 25.91 6.71 0.86
N THR A 621 24.83 6.68 1.62
CA THR A 621 24.86 7.02 3.05
C THR A 621 25.62 5.95 3.84
N GLU A 622 26.04 6.27 5.06
CA GLU A 622 26.70 5.30 5.97
C GLU A 622 25.86 4.03 6.16
N ARG A 623 24.57 4.20 6.41
CA ARG A 623 23.61 3.09 6.54
C ARG A 623 23.52 2.24 5.27
N GLN A 624 23.45 2.86 4.10
CA GLN A 624 23.39 2.12 2.83
C GLN A 624 24.65 1.31 2.57
N ARG A 625 25.84 1.83 2.94
CA ARG A 625 27.09 1.08 2.89
C ARG A 625 27.05 -0.14 3.84
N ALA A 626 26.57 0.06 5.06
CA ALA A 626 26.46 -1.04 6.03
C ALA A 626 25.48 -2.13 5.54
N ILE A 627 24.33 -1.76 4.94
CA ILE A 627 23.39 -2.69 4.33
C ILE A 627 24.05 -3.51 3.23
N LEU A 628 24.77 -2.87 2.31
CA LEU A 628 25.47 -3.56 1.22
C LEU A 628 26.53 -4.51 1.75
N MET A 629 27.37 -4.06 2.69
CA MET A 629 28.43 -4.90 3.29
C MET A 629 27.86 -6.12 4.01
N ALA A 630 26.70 -5.99 4.67
CA ALA A 630 25.98 -7.12 5.27
C ALA A 630 25.37 -8.08 4.21
N GLY A 631 25.31 -7.69 2.94
CA GLY A 631 24.65 -8.45 1.88
C GLY A 631 23.16 -8.21 1.78
N GLY A 632 22.68 -7.02 2.18
CA GLY A 632 21.29 -6.59 2.05
C GLY A 632 20.62 -6.30 3.39
N LEU A 633 19.45 -5.67 3.29
CA LEU A 633 18.73 -5.12 4.44
C LEU A 633 18.33 -6.19 5.47
N LEU A 634 17.90 -7.37 5.03
CA LEU A 634 17.49 -8.46 5.94
C LEU A 634 18.66 -8.97 6.79
N ASN A 635 19.84 -9.13 6.20
CA ASN A 635 21.04 -9.52 6.92
C ASN A 635 21.45 -8.43 7.92
N TYR A 636 21.45 -7.16 7.47
CA TYR A 636 21.76 -6.00 8.30
C TYR A 636 20.83 -5.92 9.52
N THR A 637 19.52 -6.09 9.33
CA THR A 637 18.53 -6.09 10.42
C THR A 637 18.74 -7.27 11.38
N LYS A 638 19.05 -8.46 10.85
CA LYS A 638 19.35 -9.65 11.64
C LYS A 638 20.53 -9.44 12.58
N GLU A 639 21.56 -8.74 12.12
CA GLU A 639 22.77 -8.41 12.88
C GLU A 639 22.56 -7.28 13.91
N GLY A 640 21.33 -6.77 14.03
CA GLY A 640 20.97 -5.69 14.95
C GLY A 640 21.20 -4.30 14.40
N GLY A 641 21.42 -4.17 13.09
CA GLY A 641 21.49 -2.89 12.39
C GLY A 641 20.16 -2.13 12.48
N GLN A 642 20.25 -0.84 12.79
CA GLN A 642 19.12 0.10 12.89
C GLN A 642 19.27 1.24 11.90
#